data_e4b7fbda11112b5b9ca8c5035ef57405
#
_entry.id   e4b7fbda11112b5b9ca8c5035ef57405
#
_cell.length_a   1.000
_cell.length_b   1.000
_cell.length_c   1.000
_cell.angle_alpha   90.00
_cell.angle_beta   90.00
_cell.angle_gamma   90.00
#
_symmetry.space_group_name_H-M   'P 1'
#
loop_
_entity.id
_entity.type
_entity.pdbx_description
1 polymer ?
#
loop_
_entity_poly.entity_id
_entity_poly.type
_entity_poly.pdbx_seq_one_letter_code
_entity_poly.pdbx_strand_id
1 'polypeptide(L)'
;MENVDFKNLHLVGDTETDGLLLEFTKAHVMAFADYKDDSDEPPVWVFTDEPILGHKYTKYIKGGLREGVEFALKAKRLCIHNGLGYDWWVFNHIAPDLWNFDNPKCKPWGNFFQDSLIQSRVQWMDRPTPKGYKGSHGLAAWGARVGVRKPEIEEWGVWNAEILTRVVEDIRINAKAKRALDNEYVKLKKCGVDTYETYMRAKETSFWMSQQAINGWKADINMMKNCVKELDKMTADLASEVEPFLPPTIKTKGKVTGEEFAKAWNEYVETFGESDGLKRITKYPKTKYRQQIRNGEMQSYPIKPFGKPTTKIFSVEKCNCYTPTNTVTGEEYKEGFVAMKDARAVCNELNAKVDKKCKDWKPVKTVKTVKYYNNHVVNHFELESSRYTGLIDAPYTPIEFEVSRMTQVAVVKEYLKSVGWIPDDWNYKKDSDGRPVKVCRFKDNKKMIRKHPKWDEMVERCGLNYVEHEGVQYIEHNWSVKKYTDVLEPCLIRTSPKLTESSYDTIEGELGQKIAKYYTLMHRRRTIENSKDDEKGWLNQIRPDGRLSAGAMVFGTSTGRMTQYGIVNVPSGAAVYGEPMRAVWICEKGTNVVSVDMNSAQLVLLCNFMGDKEFTKAVTEGKEEIEFVRQEDGRYYCKHFDEYLNPEVDKYLRYDSENDLYVVYSGTDAHTLNSIYFSLNDEQDILTCRMTQDENLLHEISKGRKKAKNGIYALLFGAGDEKFAKTIKAATTQGGALTKQTYFVRLPKIKKLLDNLEADFKATKKALEEVFGKTAAIAKGGFVKVAGAWLWCKSPHKLLNYLLMGSEAQVQNEAINLACRRAYDEGLMKLNGRKPAIGARLLLAYHDENSWECPENMTQEVKAITDWMYGQASKNLGLRKETMVTGTGKVGKSWLEVH
;
A
#
# COMPACT_ATOMS: atom_id res chain seq x y z
N MET A 1 33.50 -31.17 25.37
CA MET A 1 32.47 -30.34 26.10
C MET A 1 32.76 -30.29 27.64
N GLU A 2 33.90 -30.78 28.10
CA GLU A 2 34.17 -30.89 29.52
C GLU A 2 34.45 -29.57 30.29
N ASN A 3 34.55 -28.43 29.60
CA ASN A 3 34.86 -27.13 30.25
C ASN A 3 33.87 -26.01 29.92
N VAL A 4 32.63 -26.32 29.58
CA VAL A 4 31.62 -25.28 29.24
C VAL A 4 30.88 -24.85 30.51
N ASP A 5 30.97 -23.57 30.90
CA ASP A 5 30.17 -23.01 32.00
C ASP A 5 28.75 -22.69 31.54
N PHE A 6 27.87 -23.68 31.54
CA PHE A 6 26.49 -23.57 31.14
C PHE A 6 25.67 -22.50 31.92
N LYS A 7 26.04 -22.19 33.16
CA LYS A 7 25.32 -21.24 34.01
C LYS A 7 25.44 -19.80 33.49
N ASN A 8 26.53 -19.53 32.81
CA ASN A 8 26.83 -18.19 32.24
C ASN A 8 26.78 -18.18 30.71
N LEU A 9 26.48 -19.31 30.05
CA LEU A 9 26.48 -19.45 28.61
C LEU A 9 25.28 -18.74 27.95
N HIS A 10 25.59 -17.83 27.04
CA HIS A 10 24.60 -17.06 26.27
C HIS A 10 24.71 -17.39 24.79
N LEU A 11 23.93 -18.32 24.31
CA LEU A 11 24.03 -18.83 22.95
C LEU A 11 23.29 -17.92 21.93
N VAL A 12 23.92 -17.77 20.76
CA VAL A 12 23.19 -17.62 19.50
C VAL A 12 23.14 -18.97 18.81
N GLY A 13 22.09 -19.20 18.04
CA GLY A 13 21.90 -20.43 17.27
C GLY A 13 21.34 -20.15 15.89
N ASP A 14 21.42 -21.17 15.04
CA ASP A 14 20.81 -21.21 13.71
C ASP A 14 20.64 -22.67 13.28
N THR A 15 19.64 -22.94 12.43
CA THR A 15 19.39 -24.28 11.84
C THR A 15 19.24 -24.20 10.35
N GLU A 16 19.72 -25.23 9.63
CA GLU A 16 19.51 -25.35 8.19
C GLU A 16 18.76 -26.66 7.89
N THR A 17 17.77 -26.58 7.02
CA THR A 17 16.87 -27.68 6.64
C THR A 17 16.72 -27.77 5.13
N ASP A 18 16.09 -28.81 4.62
CA ASP A 18 15.82 -29.06 3.20
C ASP A 18 14.61 -28.28 2.64
N GLY A 19 13.93 -27.44 3.45
CA GLY A 19 12.75 -26.71 3.00
C GLY A 19 12.26 -25.66 3.98
N LEU A 20 11.15 -24.98 3.65
CA LEU A 20 10.50 -24.00 4.49
C LEU A 20 9.71 -24.66 5.64
N LEU A 21 9.22 -23.85 6.59
CA LEU A 21 8.56 -24.30 7.83
C LEU A 21 7.56 -25.45 7.67
N LEU A 22 6.72 -25.38 6.65
CA LEU A 22 5.69 -26.41 6.40
C LEU A 22 6.15 -27.55 5.48
N GLU A 23 7.25 -27.36 4.79
CA GLU A 23 7.72 -28.22 3.69
C GLU A 23 8.93 -29.07 4.08
N PHE A 24 9.77 -28.59 5.01
CA PHE A 24 10.99 -29.31 5.34
C PHE A 24 10.69 -30.72 5.85
N THR A 25 11.45 -31.67 5.38
CA THR A 25 11.37 -33.07 5.79
C THR A 25 12.56 -33.48 6.68
N LYS A 26 13.68 -32.79 6.54
CA LYS A 26 14.93 -33.09 7.22
C LYS A 26 15.61 -31.81 7.70
N ALA A 27 16.07 -31.82 8.93
CA ALA A 27 17.06 -30.89 9.42
C ALA A 27 18.47 -31.41 9.12
N HIS A 28 19.30 -30.59 8.48
CA HIS A 28 20.68 -30.96 8.15
C HIS A 28 21.64 -30.72 9.30
N VAL A 29 21.53 -29.57 9.92
CA VAL A 29 22.51 -29.09 10.89
C VAL A 29 21.93 -28.01 11.80
N MET A 30 22.43 -27.95 13.02
CA MET A 30 22.29 -26.80 13.90
C MET A 30 23.65 -26.37 14.42
N ALA A 31 23.83 -25.08 14.67
CA ALA A 31 25.05 -24.56 15.22
C ALA A 31 24.80 -23.52 16.30
N PHE A 32 25.75 -23.41 17.23
CA PHE A 32 25.69 -22.46 18.34
C PHE A 32 27.04 -21.77 18.57
N ALA A 33 26.99 -20.52 19.09
CA ALA A 33 28.17 -19.84 19.60
C ALA A 33 27.78 -18.99 20.82
N ASP A 34 28.74 -18.75 21.72
CA ASP A 34 28.51 -17.77 22.80
C ASP A 34 28.59 -16.34 22.26
N TYR A 35 27.47 -15.61 22.29
CA TYR A 35 27.49 -14.23 21.82
C TYR A 35 28.09 -13.22 22.81
N LYS A 36 28.43 -13.66 24.01
CA LYS A 36 29.20 -12.84 24.98
C LYS A 36 30.70 -12.89 24.72
N ASP A 37 31.17 -13.92 24.02
CA ASP A 37 32.57 -13.98 23.55
C ASP A 37 32.71 -12.99 22.38
N ASP A 38 33.55 -11.97 22.58
CA ASP A 38 33.82 -10.90 21.63
C ASP A 38 35.12 -11.12 20.82
N SER A 39 35.76 -12.29 20.96
CA SER A 39 36.87 -12.70 20.14
C SER A 39 36.48 -12.74 18.64
N ASP A 40 37.48 -12.60 17.78
CA ASP A 40 37.29 -12.64 16.34
C ASP A 40 36.75 -14.01 15.86
N GLU A 41 37.13 -15.07 16.55
CA GLU A 41 36.68 -16.45 16.29
C GLU A 41 36.11 -17.09 17.58
N PRO A 42 34.90 -16.73 18.00
CA PRO A 42 34.28 -17.35 19.17
C PRO A 42 34.11 -18.86 18.98
N PRO A 43 34.14 -19.64 20.08
CA PRO A 43 33.89 -21.09 20.02
C PRO A 43 32.54 -21.37 19.34
N VAL A 44 32.55 -22.29 18.38
CA VAL A 44 31.39 -22.75 17.63
C VAL A 44 31.15 -24.23 17.95
N TRP A 45 29.89 -24.59 18.20
CA TRP A 45 29.44 -25.94 18.39
C TRP A 45 28.46 -26.31 17.29
N VAL A 46 28.76 -27.33 16.50
CA VAL A 46 27.91 -27.80 15.38
C VAL A 46 27.39 -29.18 15.73
N PHE A 47 26.13 -29.45 15.41
CA PHE A 47 25.46 -30.71 15.63
C PHE A 47 24.75 -31.11 14.34
N THR A 48 24.97 -32.39 13.93
CA THR A 48 24.40 -32.94 12.71
C THR A 48 24.37 -34.45 12.74
N ASP A 49 23.32 -35.05 12.15
CA ASP A 49 23.24 -36.47 11.92
C ASP A 49 23.72 -36.84 10.49
N GLU A 50 24.17 -35.86 9.74
CA GLU A 50 24.69 -36.06 8.39
C GLU A 50 26.13 -36.60 8.38
N PRO A 51 26.57 -37.20 7.27
CA PRO A 51 27.95 -37.69 7.14
C PRO A 51 28.97 -36.58 7.33
N ILE A 52 30.09 -36.92 7.98
CA ILE A 52 31.18 -35.94 8.20
C ILE A 52 31.83 -35.60 6.87
N LEU A 53 31.86 -34.31 6.52
CA LEU A 53 32.48 -33.77 5.32
C LEU A 53 33.96 -33.41 5.59
N GLY A 54 34.82 -33.62 4.60
CA GLY A 54 36.20 -33.14 4.63
C GLY A 54 36.28 -31.62 4.46
N HIS A 55 35.92 -30.85 5.48
CA HIS A 55 35.81 -29.39 5.41
C HIS A 55 36.43 -28.72 6.66
N LYS A 56 36.90 -27.47 6.54
CA LYS A 56 37.56 -26.72 7.65
C LYS A 56 36.69 -26.62 8.92
N TYR A 57 35.36 -26.61 8.77
CA TYR A 57 34.41 -26.50 9.89
C TYR A 57 34.02 -27.84 10.50
N THR A 58 34.44 -28.95 9.94
CA THR A 58 34.22 -30.31 10.51
C THR A 58 34.71 -30.42 11.94
N LYS A 59 35.81 -29.72 12.29
CA LYS A 59 36.35 -29.64 13.64
C LYS A 59 35.36 -29.15 14.72
N TYR A 60 34.31 -28.44 14.31
CA TYR A 60 33.30 -27.89 15.22
C TYR A 60 32.17 -28.89 15.49
N ILE A 61 32.06 -29.99 14.76
CA ILE A 61 31.01 -31.00 14.97
C ILE A 61 31.24 -31.68 16.33
N LYS A 62 30.20 -31.70 17.19
CA LYS A 62 30.25 -32.17 18.56
C LYS A 62 29.31 -33.31 18.87
N GLY A 63 28.36 -33.63 17.98
CA GLY A 63 27.36 -34.66 18.13
C GLY A 63 26.22 -34.53 17.13
N GLY A 64 25.16 -35.33 17.36
CA GLY A 64 23.95 -35.33 16.55
C GLY A 64 22.96 -34.20 16.88
N LEU A 65 21.90 -34.07 16.07
CA LEU A 65 20.92 -32.99 16.21
C LEU A 65 20.20 -33.02 17.57
N ARG A 66 19.85 -34.20 18.10
CA ARG A 66 19.21 -34.30 19.42
C ARG A 66 20.13 -33.79 20.53
N GLU A 67 21.40 -34.16 20.48
CA GLU A 67 22.40 -33.68 21.45
C GLU A 67 22.59 -32.16 21.36
N GLY A 68 22.38 -31.57 20.17
CA GLY A 68 22.34 -30.12 19.96
C GLY A 68 21.18 -29.44 20.67
N VAL A 69 19.99 -30.05 20.67
CA VAL A 69 18.83 -29.55 21.43
C VAL A 69 19.10 -29.63 22.94
N GLU A 70 19.66 -30.73 23.41
CA GLU A 70 20.04 -30.90 24.82
C GLU A 70 21.12 -29.89 25.26
N PHE A 71 22.09 -29.61 24.37
CA PHE A 71 23.13 -28.60 24.60
C PHE A 71 22.53 -27.21 24.74
N ALA A 72 21.64 -26.83 23.82
CA ALA A 72 20.95 -25.55 23.85
C ALA A 72 20.14 -25.35 25.14
N LEU A 73 19.41 -26.38 25.59
CA LEU A 73 18.61 -26.34 26.83
C LEU A 73 19.44 -26.19 28.10
N LYS A 74 20.73 -26.54 28.11
CA LYS A 74 21.62 -26.31 29.26
C LYS A 74 22.03 -24.87 29.43
N ALA A 75 22.06 -24.09 28.36
CA ALA A 75 22.45 -22.69 28.38
C ALA A 75 21.53 -21.80 29.25
N LYS A 76 22.05 -20.64 29.64
CA LYS A 76 21.29 -19.60 30.34
C LYS A 76 20.30 -18.90 29.44
N ARG A 77 20.68 -18.66 28.19
CA ARG A 77 19.87 -18.00 27.14
C ARG A 77 20.21 -18.54 25.77
N LEU A 78 19.22 -18.55 24.89
CA LEU A 78 19.36 -18.87 23.47
C LEU A 78 18.71 -17.77 22.64
N CYS A 79 19.45 -17.19 21.69
CA CYS A 79 18.95 -16.18 20.75
C CYS A 79 19.10 -16.67 19.31
N ILE A 80 18.02 -16.74 18.58
CA ILE A 80 18.01 -17.12 17.17
C ILE A 80 17.38 -16.01 16.33
N HIS A 81 17.86 -15.81 15.12
CA HIS A 81 17.33 -14.79 14.22
C HIS A 81 16.10 -15.30 13.47
N ASN A 82 14.91 -14.80 13.78
CA ASN A 82 13.61 -15.35 13.35
C ASN A 82 13.31 -16.72 13.95
N GLY A 83 13.91 -17.01 15.07
CA GLY A 83 13.87 -18.36 15.65
C GLY A 83 12.49 -18.79 16.12
N LEU A 84 11.64 -17.88 16.58
CA LEU A 84 10.26 -18.17 16.96
C LEU A 84 9.34 -18.39 15.75
N GLY A 85 9.74 -17.87 14.61
CA GLY A 85 9.06 -18.08 13.33
C GLY A 85 9.44 -19.39 12.65
N TYR A 86 10.58 -20.00 13.02
CA TYR A 86 11.14 -21.15 12.32
C TYR A 86 11.85 -22.17 13.22
N ASP A 87 13.00 -21.82 13.79
CA ASP A 87 13.90 -22.78 14.49
C ASP A 87 13.27 -23.44 15.70
N TRP A 88 12.37 -22.76 16.39
CA TRP A 88 11.61 -23.34 17.48
C TRP A 88 10.88 -24.64 17.06
N TRP A 89 10.31 -24.62 15.85
CA TRP A 89 9.59 -25.75 15.25
C TRP A 89 10.54 -26.85 14.75
N VAL A 90 11.75 -26.46 14.31
CA VAL A 90 12.80 -27.41 13.95
C VAL A 90 13.25 -28.18 15.20
N PHE A 91 13.49 -27.49 16.32
CA PHE A 91 13.85 -28.12 17.57
C PHE A 91 12.74 -29.05 18.12
N ASN A 92 11.49 -28.60 18.03
CA ASN A 92 10.33 -29.43 18.38
C ASN A 92 10.21 -30.66 17.47
N HIS A 93 10.54 -30.58 16.21
CA HIS A 93 10.54 -31.69 15.27
C HIS A 93 11.64 -32.70 15.61
N ILE A 94 12.84 -32.25 15.97
CA ILE A 94 13.99 -33.10 16.29
C ILE A 94 13.80 -33.84 17.65
N ALA A 95 13.34 -33.11 18.65
CA ALA A 95 13.24 -33.61 20.02
C ALA A 95 11.94 -33.16 20.71
N PRO A 96 10.75 -33.65 20.28
CA PRO A 96 9.46 -33.16 20.76
C PRO A 96 9.21 -33.45 22.26
N ASP A 97 9.91 -34.41 22.83
CA ASP A 97 9.90 -34.72 24.26
C ASP A 97 10.69 -33.72 25.12
N LEU A 98 11.68 -33.07 24.56
CA LEU A 98 12.52 -32.08 25.24
C LEU A 98 12.11 -30.65 24.94
N TRP A 99 11.68 -30.37 23.69
CA TRP A 99 11.37 -29.04 23.19
C TRP A 99 9.87 -28.88 22.95
N ASN A 100 9.15 -28.58 24.02
CA ASN A 100 7.70 -28.38 24.04
C ASN A 100 7.32 -27.43 25.18
N PHE A 101 6.03 -27.13 25.36
CA PHE A 101 5.57 -26.19 26.39
C PHE A 101 5.57 -26.73 27.83
N ASP A 102 5.77 -28.02 28.02
CA ASP A 102 5.95 -28.59 29.35
C ASP A 102 7.32 -28.16 29.92
N ASN A 103 8.28 -27.84 29.03
CA ASN A 103 9.54 -27.25 29.41
C ASN A 103 9.42 -25.72 29.49
N PRO A 104 9.55 -25.11 30.70
CA PRO A 104 9.43 -23.66 30.88
C PRO A 104 10.40 -22.83 30.02
N LYS A 105 11.58 -23.40 29.65
CA LYS A 105 12.57 -22.74 28.79
C LYS A 105 12.06 -22.58 27.35
N CYS A 106 11.21 -23.47 26.88
CA CYS A 106 10.71 -23.44 25.51
C CYS A 106 9.50 -22.51 25.32
N LYS A 107 8.92 -21.96 26.40
CA LYS A 107 7.80 -21.05 26.31
C LYS A 107 8.21 -19.71 25.69
N PRO A 108 7.53 -19.24 24.62
CA PRO A 108 7.93 -18.02 23.90
C PRO A 108 7.82 -16.73 24.75
N TRP A 109 7.00 -16.74 25.80
CA TRP A 109 6.89 -15.62 26.76
C TRP A 109 7.97 -15.65 27.86
N GLY A 110 8.79 -16.70 27.90
CA GLY A 110 9.91 -16.82 28.85
C GLY A 110 11.12 -15.99 28.41
N ASN A 111 12.10 -15.85 29.35
CA ASN A 111 13.32 -15.10 29.09
C ASN A 111 14.45 -15.93 28.47
N PHE A 112 14.29 -17.24 28.37
CA PHE A 112 15.32 -18.14 27.85
C PHE A 112 15.49 -17.97 26.34
N PHE A 113 14.41 -18.12 25.56
CA PHE A 113 14.46 -17.98 24.11
C PHE A 113 14.29 -16.52 23.69
N GLN A 114 15.20 -16.02 22.88
CA GLN A 114 15.25 -14.66 22.36
C GLN A 114 15.27 -14.68 20.83
N ASP A 115 14.82 -13.59 20.21
CA ASP A 115 14.77 -13.43 18.75
C ASP A 115 15.40 -12.09 18.35
N SER A 116 16.52 -12.15 17.63
CA SER A 116 17.26 -10.96 17.23
C SER A 116 16.58 -10.19 16.06
N LEU A 117 15.77 -10.87 15.24
CA LEU A 117 14.98 -10.19 14.20
C LEU A 117 13.91 -9.29 14.83
N ILE A 118 13.17 -9.83 15.80
CA ILE A 118 12.12 -9.08 16.51
C ILE A 118 12.76 -7.93 17.31
N GLN A 119 13.90 -8.18 17.99
CA GLN A 119 14.64 -7.14 18.70
C GLN A 119 15.04 -6.00 17.75
N SER A 120 15.57 -6.32 16.56
CA SER A 120 15.97 -5.34 15.55
C SER A 120 14.81 -4.48 15.06
N ARG A 121 13.63 -5.07 14.87
CA ARG A 121 12.43 -4.35 14.42
C ARG A 121 11.85 -3.46 15.51
N VAL A 122 11.74 -3.97 16.73
CA VAL A 122 11.16 -3.23 17.87
C VAL A 122 12.03 -2.04 18.25
N GLN A 123 13.34 -2.19 18.25
CA GLN A 123 14.25 -1.09 18.57
C GLN A 123 14.23 0.01 17.52
N TRP A 124 14.15 -0.34 16.24
CA TRP A 124 14.12 0.66 15.17
C TRP A 124 13.61 0.06 13.86
N MET A 125 12.29 0.11 13.64
CA MET A 125 11.66 -0.48 12.46
C MET A 125 12.13 0.14 11.14
N ASP A 126 12.30 1.46 11.10
CA ASP A 126 12.75 2.20 9.91
C ASP A 126 14.28 2.22 9.74
N ARG A 127 14.96 1.19 10.25
CA ARG A 127 16.44 1.03 10.11
C ARG A 127 16.82 1.09 8.63
N PRO A 128 17.81 1.92 8.22
CA PRO A 128 18.21 2.04 6.83
C PRO A 128 18.67 0.71 6.24
N THR A 129 18.20 0.38 5.06
CA THR A 129 18.64 -0.81 4.32
C THR A 129 20.06 -0.59 3.79
N PRO A 130 21.02 -1.49 4.02
CA PRO A 130 22.34 -1.41 3.41
C PRO A 130 22.25 -1.44 1.88
N LYS A 131 23.19 -0.77 1.20
CA LYS A 131 23.21 -0.72 -0.26
C LYS A 131 23.34 -2.15 -0.85
N GLY A 132 22.50 -2.49 -1.83
CA GLY A 132 22.50 -3.80 -2.48
C GLY A 132 21.63 -4.86 -1.77
N TYR A 133 20.97 -4.56 -0.65
CA TYR A 133 20.13 -5.51 0.06
C TYR A 133 18.64 -5.16 -0.07
N LYS A 134 17.77 -6.17 -0.08
CA LYS A 134 16.30 -6.00 -0.23
C LYS A 134 15.57 -5.63 1.07
N GLY A 135 16.17 -5.85 2.22
CA GLY A 135 15.56 -5.62 3.54
C GLY A 135 16.51 -5.06 4.57
N SER A 136 15.97 -4.50 5.65
CA SER A 136 16.77 -3.83 6.70
C SER A 136 17.14 -4.72 7.88
N HIS A 137 16.31 -5.71 8.18
CA HIS A 137 16.39 -6.46 9.42
C HIS A 137 16.89 -7.89 9.28
N GLY A 138 16.89 -8.45 8.06
CA GLY A 138 17.35 -9.80 7.80
C GLY A 138 18.83 -10.00 8.09
N LEU A 139 19.22 -11.24 8.31
CA LEU A 139 20.59 -11.61 8.74
C LEU A 139 21.66 -11.15 7.73
N ALA A 140 21.37 -11.22 6.41
CA ALA A 140 22.27 -10.69 5.39
C ALA A 140 22.54 -9.17 5.53
N ALA A 141 21.50 -8.38 5.86
CA ALA A 141 21.63 -6.95 6.09
C ALA A 141 22.40 -6.67 7.40
N TRP A 142 22.24 -7.52 8.41
CA TRP A 142 23.07 -7.46 9.62
C TRP A 142 24.51 -7.85 9.34
N GLY A 143 24.76 -8.86 8.53
CA GLY A 143 26.09 -9.25 8.08
C GLY A 143 26.82 -8.06 7.43
N ALA A 144 26.16 -7.32 6.54
CA ALA A 144 26.73 -6.11 5.96
C ALA A 144 27.08 -5.03 6.98
N ARG A 145 26.30 -4.90 8.08
CA ARG A 145 26.57 -3.91 9.14
C ARG A 145 27.71 -4.32 10.06
N VAL A 146 27.86 -5.62 10.32
CA VAL A 146 28.87 -6.14 11.26
C VAL A 146 30.12 -6.66 10.54
N GLY A 147 30.22 -6.47 9.22
CA GLY A 147 31.39 -6.81 8.43
C GLY A 147 31.58 -8.30 8.16
N VAL A 148 30.52 -9.12 8.19
CA VAL A 148 30.55 -10.54 7.89
C VAL A 148 29.61 -10.82 6.71
N ARG A 149 30.14 -11.43 5.62
CA ARG A 149 29.32 -11.75 4.44
C ARG A 149 28.51 -13.01 4.71
N LYS A 150 27.20 -12.93 4.44
CA LYS A 150 26.33 -14.10 4.42
C LYS A 150 26.58 -14.92 3.15
N PRO A 151 26.94 -16.21 3.25
CA PRO A 151 27.13 -17.05 2.09
C PRO A 151 25.80 -17.26 1.33
N GLU A 152 25.87 -17.42 0.02
CA GLU A 152 24.75 -17.86 -0.82
C GLU A 152 24.85 -19.38 -0.99
N ILE A 153 23.70 -20.06 -1.07
CA ILE A 153 23.59 -21.50 -1.32
C ILE A 153 22.69 -21.69 -2.52
N GLU A 154 23.12 -22.53 -3.45
CA GLU A 154 22.35 -22.88 -4.64
C GLU A 154 21.46 -24.10 -4.43
N GLU A 155 21.90 -25.07 -3.62
CA GLU A 155 21.21 -26.35 -3.40
C GLU A 155 20.96 -26.61 -1.91
N TRP A 156 19.68 -26.62 -1.51
CA TRP A 156 19.24 -26.83 -0.13
C TRP A 156 18.81 -28.29 0.18
N GLY A 157 18.40 -29.03 -0.83
CA GLY A 157 17.85 -30.37 -0.69
C GLY A 157 18.86 -31.44 -0.25
N VAL A 158 20.15 -31.20 -0.46
CA VAL A 158 21.21 -32.19 -0.22
C VAL A 158 22.30 -31.61 0.67
N TRP A 159 22.64 -32.35 1.72
CA TRP A 159 23.74 -32.00 2.62
C TRP A 159 25.06 -31.81 1.89
N ASN A 160 25.70 -30.68 2.06
CA ASN A 160 26.95 -30.33 1.43
C ASN A 160 27.78 -29.33 2.28
N ALA A 161 28.99 -29.03 1.82
CA ALA A 161 29.93 -28.15 2.51
C ALA A 161 29.46 -26.70 2.56
N GLU A 162 28.59 -26.26 1.65
CA GLU A 162 28.02 -24.90 1.62
C GLU A 162 27.04 -24.72 2.77
N ILE A 163 26.18 -25.71 3.06
CA ILE A 163 25.24 -25.72 4.17
C ILE A 163 26.00 -25.62 5.50
N LEU A 164 27.09 -26.41 5.66
CA LEU A 164 27.94 -26.34 6.86
C LEU A 164 28.61 -24.96 6.98
N THR A 165 29.08 -24.40 5.86
CA THR A 165 29.66 -23.06 5.86
C THR A 165 28.64 -22.01 6.24
N ARG A 166 27.43 -22.14 5.68
CA ARG A 166 26.32 -21.22 5.88
C ARG A 166 25.92 -21.10 7.35
N VAL A 167 25.62 -22.21 8.00
CA VAL A 167 25.21 -22.21 9.42
C VAL A 167 26.28 -21.60 10.32
N VAL A 168 27.58 -21.89 10.09
CA VAL A 168 28.68 -21.32 10.88
C VAL A 168 28.81 -19.81 10.68
N GLU A 169 28.69 -19.32 9.45
CA GLU A 169 28.77 -17.87 9.18
C GLU A 169 27.52 -17.14 9.68
N ASP A 170 26.34 -17.76 9.58
CA ASP A 170 25.09 -17.15 10.05
C ASP A 170 25.08 -16.98 11.57
N ILE A 171 25.59 -17.93 12.36
CA ILE A 171 25.75 -17.71 13.81
C ILE A 171 26.80 -16.66 14.15
N ARG A 172 27.89 -16.52 13.37
CA ARG A 172 28.87 -15.45 13.55
C ARG A 172 28.24 -14.07 13.30
N ILE A 173 27.42 -13.94 12.24
CA ILE A 173 26.66 -12.72 11.98
C ILE A 173 25.70 -12.46 13.15
N ASN A 174 24.93 -13.48 13.59
CA ASN A 174 23.95 -13.31 14.64
C ASN A 174 24.59 -12.93 15.99
N ALA A 175 25.74 -13.51 16.34
CA ALA A 175 26.49 -13.15 17.55
C ALA A 175 26.88 -11.67 17.57
N LYS A 176 27.48 -11.17 16.47
CA LYS A 176 27.86 -9.76 16.33
C LYS A 176 26.63 -8.84 16.29
N ALA A 177 25.55 -9.26 15.57
CA ALA A 177 24.30 -8.52 15.50
C ALA A 177 23.61 -8.42 16.86
N LYS A 178 23.58 -9.52 17.63
CA LYS A 178 22.98 -9.54 18.98
C LYS A 178 23.74 -8.60 19.94
N ARG A 179 25.07 -8.61 19.93
CA ARG A 179 25.86 -7.64 20.72
C ARG A 179 25.56 -6.19 20.32
N ALA A 180 25.48 -5.92 19.02
CA ALA A 180 25.15 -4.57 18.52
C ALA A 180 23.74 -4.13 18.96
N LEU A 181 22.76 -5.02 18.91
CA LEU A 181 21.39 -4.78 19.36
C LEU A 181 21.30 -4.57 20.87
N ASP A 182 22.02 -5.37 21.66
CA ASP A 182 22.08 -5.17 23.13
C ASP A 182 22.70 -3.82 23.50
N ASN A 183 23.77 -3.42 22.83
CA ASN A 183 24.40 -2.11 23.00
C ASN A 183 23.46 -0.97 22.58
N GLU A 184 22.72 -1.13 21.48
CA GLU A 184 21.72 -0.17 21.02
C GLU A 184 20.60 -0.03 22.04
N TYR A 185 20.11 -1.12 22.61
CA TYR A 185 19.10 -1.11 23.67
C TYR A 185 19.56 -0.31 24.89
N VAL A 186 20.79 -0.53 25.36
CA VAL A 186 21.35 0.24 26.48
C VAL A 186 21.39 1.74 26.16
N LYS A 187 21.76 2.10 24.93
CA LYS A 187 21.76 3.51 24.48
C LYS A 187 20.33 4.09 24.41
N LEU A 188 19.34 3.31 23.92
CA LEU A 188 17.95 3.73 23.90
C LEU A 188 17.40 3.98 25.31
N LYS A 189 17.73 3.11 26.27
CA LYS A 189 17.35 3.35 27.69
C LYS A 189 17.92 4.65 28.24
N LYS A 190 19.14 5.03 27.87
CA LYS A 190 19.73 6.33 28.25
C LYS A 190 18.96 7.51 27.63
N CYS A 191 18.28 7.29 26.50
CA CYS A 191 17.41 8.29 25.88
C CYS A 191 15.98 8.30 26.46
N GLY A 192 15.70 7.53 27.52
CA GLY A 192 14.34 7.38 28.09
C GLY A 192 13.44 6.43 27.32
N VAL A 193 13.97 5.68 26.34
CA VAL A 193 13.22 4.76 25.49
C VAL A 193 13.50 3.31 25.91
N ASP A 194 12.55 2.72 26.65
CA ASP A 194 12.63 1.30 27.05
C ASP A 194 11.74 0.45 26.13
N THR A 195 12.36 -0.40 25.34
CA THR A 195 11.68 -1.27 24.37
C THR A 195 11.48 -2.71 24.87
N TYR A 196 11.81 -3.02 26.12
CA TYR A 196 11.85 -4.39 26.64
C TYR A 196 10.44 -5.05 26.62
N GLU A 197 9.43 -4.41 27.22
CA GLU A 197 8.08 -4.97 27.25
C GLU A 197 7.48 -5.10 25.85
N THR A 198 7.74 -4.13 24.98
CA THR A 198 7.36 -4.21 23.56
C THR A 198 8.00 -5.41 22.88
N TYR A 199 9.29 -5.65 23.16
CA TYR A 199 10.01 -6.80 22.61
C TYR A 199 9.46 -8.11 23.13
N MET A 200 9.18 -8.24 24.42
CA MET A 200 8.62 -9.48 24.99
C MET A 200 7.26 -9.81 24.41
N ARG A 201 6.39 -8.82 24.26
CA ARG A 201 5.08 -8.96 23.62
C ARG A 201 5.21 -9.37 22.16
N ALA A 202 5.98 -8.63 21.37
CA ALA A 202 6.17 -8.90 19.94
C ALA A 202 6.81 -10.26 19.67
N LYS A 203 7.74 -10.68 20.52
CA LYS A 203 8.41 -11.98 20.47
C LYS A 203 7.40 -13.13 20.63
N GLU A 204 6.54 -13.05 21.61
CA GLU A 204 5.49 -14.05 21.81
C GLU A 204 4.47 -14.05 20.67
N THR A 205 4.01 -12.84 20.25
CA THR A 205 3.11 -12.73 19.09
C THR A 205 3.73 -13.39 17.85
N SER A 206 5.06 -13.25 17.64
CA SER A 206 5.74 -13.88 16.50
C SER A 206 5.61 -15.41 16.50
N PHE A 207 5.67 -16.04 17.66
CA PHE A 207 5.42 -17.46 17.79
C PHE A 207 3.98 -17.83 17.43
N TRP A 208 2.99 -17.11 17.95
CA TRP A 208 1.58 -17.37 17.64
C TRP A 208 1.25 -17.12 16.18
N MET A 209 1.93 -16.17 15.52
CA MET A 209 1.79 -15.98 14.07
C MET A 209 2.38 -17.12 13.24
N SER A 210 3.45 -17.75 13.71
CA SER A 210 3.94 -18.99 13.07
C SER A 210 2.99 -20.17 13.28
N GLN A 211 2.39 -20.31 14.47
CA GLN A 211 1.34 -21.31 14.73
C GLN A 211 0.09 -21.06 13.87
N GLN A 212 -0.32 -19.78 13.70
CA GLN A 212 -1.41 -19.40 12.80
C GLN A 212 -1.12 -19.82 11.35
N ALA A 213 0.12 -19.62 10.87
CA ALA A 213 0.53 -20.05 9.53
C ALA A 213 0.49 -21.58 9.41
N ILE A 214 0.89 -22.32 10.46
CA ILE A 214 0.78 -23.78 10.52
C ILE A 214 -0.69 -24.22 10.52
N ASN A 215 -1.55 -23.59 11.31
CA ASN A 215 -2.98 -23.89 11.34
C ASN A 215 -3.60 -23.74 9.95
N GLY A 216 -3.37 -22.59 9.30
CA GLY A 216 -4.00 -22.21 8.04
C GLY A 216 -5.53 -22.18 8.12
N TRP A 217 -6.19 -21.61 7.14
CA TRP A 217 -7.65 -21.58 7.06
C TRP A 217 -8.16 -22.55 5.99
N LYS A 218 -9.20 -23.31 6.32
CA LYS A 218 -9.84 -24.25 5.39
C LYS A 218 -10.56 -23.49 4.28
N ALA A 219 -10.33 -23.94 3.04
CA ALA A 219 -10.93 -23.35 1.86
C ALA A 219 -11.93 -24.28 1.18
N ASP A 220 -13.04 -23.75 0.71
CA ASP A 220 -13.91 -24.45 -0.24
C ASP A 220 -13.34 -24.29 -1.66
N ILE A 221 -12.51 -25.26 -2.06
CA ILE A 221 -11.82 -25.26 -3.36
C ILE A 221 -12.82 -25.30 -4.52
N ASN A 222 -13.95 -26.01 -4.37
CA ASN A 222 -14.95 -26.09 -5.43
C ASN A 222 -15.66 -24.74 -5.62
N MET A 223 -16.02 -24.10 -4.53
CA MET A 223 -16.59 -22.75 -4.56
C MET A 223 -15.59 -21.74 -5.15
N MET A 224 -14.30 -21.80 -4.78
CA MET A 224 -13.26 -20.94 -5.37
C MET A 224 -13.18 -21.11 -6.89
N LYS A 225 -13.18 -22.34 -7.41
CA LYS A 225 -13.17 -22.64 -8.84
C LYS A 225 -14.44 -22.13 -9.55
N ASN A 226 -15.60 -22.18 -8.90
CA ASN A 226 -16.83 -21.61 -9.42
C ASN A 226 -16.78 -20.08 -9.46
N CYS A 227 -16.24 -19.46 -8.40
CA CYS A 227 -15.98 -18.01 -8.39
C CYS A 227 -15.09 -17.57 -9.55
N VAL A 228 -14.04 -18.33 -9.87
CA VAL A 228 -13.17 -18.02 -11.03
C VAL A 228 -13.98 -18.05 -12.33
N LYS A 229 -14.79 -19.09 -12.57
CA LYS A 229 -15.62 -19.21 -13.77
C LYS A 229 -16.65 -18.07 -13.89
N GLU A 230 -17.28 -17.73 -12.78
CA GLU A 230 -18.24 -16.62 -12.72
C GLU A 230 -17.57 -15.28 -13.02
N LEU A 231 -16.41 -15.00 -12.38
CA LEU A 231 -15.63 -13.78 -12.61
C LEU A 231 -15.12 -13.68 -14.05
N ASP A 232 -14.69 -14.79 -14.64
CA ASP A 232 -14.25 -14.83 -16.05
C ASP A 232 -15.44 -14.50 -16.98
N LYS A 233 -16.65 -15.02 -16.70
CA LYS A 233 -17.88 -14.68 -17.43
C LYS A 233 -18.24 -13.20 -17.26
N MET A 234 -18.35 -12.70 -16.01
CA MET A 234 -18.71 -11.30 -15.74
C MET A 234 -17.73 -10.32 -16.39
N THR A 235 -16.44 -10.64 -16.39
CA THR A 235 -15.43 -9.78 -17.03
C THR A 235 -15.51 -9.85 -18.56
N ALA A 236 -15.82 -11.00 -19.14
CA ALA A 236 -16.05 -11.13 -20.59
C ALA A 236 -17.29 -10.35 -21.04
N ASP A 237 -18.38 -10.43 -20.29
CA ASP A 237 -19.62 -9.68 -20.56
C ASP A 237 -19.35 -8.16 -20.52
N LEU A 238 -18.70 -7.66 -19.46
CA LEU A 238 -18.31 -6.25 -19.37
C LEU A 238 -17.34 -5.82 -20.49
N ALA A 239 -16.39 -6.68 -20.87
CA ALA A 239 -15.46 -6.37 -21.95
C ALA A 239 -16.23 -6.24 -23.28
N SER A 240 -17.19 -7.13 -23.57
CA SER A 240 -18.02 -7.07 -24.79
C SER A 240 -18.86 -5.80 -24.87
N GLU A 241 -19.30 -5.27 -23.71
CA GLU A 241 -20.06 -4.03 -23.63
C GLU A 241 -19.18 -2.78 -23.79
N VAL A 242 -17.92 -2.81 -23.32
CA VAL A 242 -17.06 -1.62 -23.24
C VAL A 242 -16.09 -1.52 -24.42
N GLU A 243 -15.51 -2.62 -24.88
CA GLU A 243 -14.44 -2.63 -25.92
C GLU A 243 -14.84 -1.91 -27.21
N PRO A 244 -16.11 -2.00 -27.72
CA PRO A 244 -16.52 -1.26 -28.92
C PRO A 244 -16.41 0.27 -28.79
N PHE A 245 -16.43 0.78 -27.57
CA PHE A 245 -16.37 2.22 -27.26
C PHE A 245 -14.94 2.73 -26.95
N LEU A 246 -13.96 1.83 -26.87
CA LEU A 246 -12.58 2.23 -26.68
C LEU A 246 -11.98 2.76 -27.98
N PRO A 247 -11.05 3.72 -27.93
CA PRO A 247 -10.36 4.19 -29.12
C PRO A 247 -9.56 3.02 -29.73
N PRO A 248 -9.65 2.84 -31.06
CA PRO A 248 -8.96 1.74 -31.72
C PRO A 248 -7.45 1.85 -31.55
N THR A 249 -6.81 0.72 -31.47
CA THR A 249 -5.34 0.64 -31.44
C THR A 249 -4.79 0.68 -32.87
N ILE A 250 -3.78 1.49 -33.10
CA ILE A 250 -3.11 1.60 -34.39
C ILE A 250 -1.98 0.58 -34.46
N LYS A 251 -2.05 -0.31 -35.44
CA LYS A 251 -1.00 -1.26 -35.75
C LYS A 251 -0.26 -0.83 -37.01
N THR A 252 1.05 -0.81 -36.95
CA THR A 252 1.89 -0.45 -38.09
C THR A 252 2.38 -1.69 -38.80
N LYS A 253 2.33 -1.69 -40.11
CA LYS A 253 2.78 -2.81 -40.99
C LYS A 253 4.18 -2.62 -41.60
N GLY A 254 4.95 -1.68 -41.15
CA GLY A 254 6.25 -1.37 -41.69
C GLY A 254 6.23 -0.14 -42.60
N LYS A 255 7.32 0.06 -43.35
CA LYS A 255 7.44 1.14 -44.34
C LYS A 255 7.17 0.60 -45.73
N VAL A 256 6.43 1.34 -46.52
CA VAL A 256 6.15 0.97 -47.91
C VAL A 256 6.64 2.07 -48.88
N THR A 257 6.92 1.69 -50.08
CA THR A 257 7.33 2.61 -51.17
C THR A 257 6.14 3.32 -51.78
N GLY A 258 6.40 4.28 -52.67
CA GLY A 258 5.36 5.01 -53.39
C GLY A 258 4.50 4.09 -54.28
N GLU A 259 5.09 3.02 -54.87
CA GLU A 259 4.39 2.02 -55.71
C GLU A 259 3.45 1.16 -54.86
N GLU A 260 3.91 0.65 -53.74
CA GLU A 260 3.08 -0.12 -52.83
C GLU A 260 1.95 0.73 -52.28
N PHE A 261 2.20 2.04 -52.05
CA PHE A 261 1.15 2.97 -51.68
C PHE A 261 0.10 3.11 -52.79
N ALA A 262 0.52 3.34 -54.03
CA ALA A 262 -0.42 3.50 -55.14
C ALA A 262 -1.35 2.28 -55.28
N LYS A 263 -0.79 1.06 -55.08
CA LYS A 263 -1.55 -0.18 -55.07
C LYS A 263 -2.58 -0.20 -53.92
N ALA A 264 -2.14 0.05 -52.72
CA ALA A 264 -3.00 0.08 -51.54
C ALA A 264 -4.10 1.19 -51.60
N TRP A 265 -3.76 2.32 -52.23
CA TRP A 265 -4.71 3.40 -52.51
C TRP A 265 -5.76 2.98 -53.51
N ASN A 266 -5.38 2.34 -54.61
CA ASN A 266 -6.35 1.87 -55.61
C ASN A 266 -7.30 0.81 -55.01
N GLU A 267 -6.76 -0.16 -54.24
CA GLU A 267 -7.56 -1.15 -53.54
C GLU A 267 -8.54 -0.47 -52.58
N TYR A 268 -8.12 0.61 -51.93
CA TYR A 268 -8.98 1.39 -51.05
C TYR A 268 -10.12 2.09 -51.83
N VAL A 269 -9.76 2.79 -52.92
CA VAL A 269 -10.74 3.47 -53.79
C VAL A 269 -11.77 2.51 -54.37
N GLU A 270 -11.30 1.31 -54.82
CA GLU A 270 -12.19 0.26 -55.31
C GLU A 270 -13.16 -0.25 -54.25
N THR A 271 -12.73 -0.30 -52.99
CA THR A 271 -13.53 -0.83 -51.91
C THR A 271 -14.53 0.20 -51.36
N PHE A 272 -14.11 1.46 -51.23
CA PHE A 272 -14.88 2.49 -50.50
C PHE A 272 -15.29 3.69 -51.40
N GLY A 273 -14.87 3.71 -52.66
CA GLY A 273 -15.07 4.83 -53.55
C GLY A 273 -14.13 6.01 -53.33
N GLU A 274 -13.96 6.80 -54.40
CA GLU A 274 -13.18 8.04 -54.31
C GLU A 274 -14.03 9.13 -53.65
N SER A 275 -13.64 9.58 -52.49
CA SER A 275 -14.26 10.80 -51.92
C SER A 275 -13.55 12.02 -52.47
N ASP A 276 -14.29 13.06 -52.82
CA ASP A 276 -13.76 14.30 -53.39
C ASP A 276 -12.61 14.85 -52.58
N GLY A 277 -11.47 14.98 -53.29
CA GLY A 277 -10.26 15.55 -52.73
C GLY A 277 -9.46 14.69 -51.75
N LEU A 278 -9.82 13.43 -51.53
CA LEU A 278 -9.08 12.58 -50.63
C LEU A 278 -7.92 11.90 -51.32
N LYS A 279 -6.74 12.51 -51.28
CA LYS A 279 -5.46 11.98 -51.81
C LYS A 279 -4.44 12.01 -50.69
N ARG A 280 -4.69 11.27 -49.59
CA ARG A 280 -3.76 11.36 -48.51
C ARG A 280 -3.58 10.11 -47.76
N ILE A 281 -2.45 10.06 -47.18
CA ILE A 281 -2.01 9.06 -46.30
C ILE A 281 -1.56 9.74 -45.05
N THR A 282 -1.97 9.17 -44.01
CA THR A 282 -1.41 9.59 -42.78
C THR A 282 -0.50 8.53 -42.24
N LYS A 283 0.57 8.93 -41.70
CA LYS A 283 1.57 8.03 -41.31
C LYS A 283 2.14 8.33 -39.97
N TYR A 284 1.26 8.45 -39.10
CA TYR A 284 1.71 8.46 -37.75
C TYR A 284 1.23 7.26 -37.08
N PRO A 285 2.10 6.30 -36.82
CA PRO A 285 1.78 5.16 -35.99
C PRO A 285 1.34 5.59 -34.59
N LYS A 286 1.32 6.87 -34.32
CA LYS A 286 1.07 7.41 -32.99
C LYS A 286 -0.06 8.43 -32.92
N THR A 287 -0.94 8.51 -33.91
CA THR A 287 -2.17 9.28 -33.79
C THR A 287 -3.20 8.47 -33.01
N LYS A 288 -3.74 9.06 -31.97
CA LYS A 288 -4.81 8.45 -31.16
C LYS A 288 -6.15 9.00 -31.60
N TYR A 289 -7.14 8.12 -31.63
CA TYR A 289 -8.54 8.46 -31.82
C TYR A 289 -9.27 8.38 -30.49
N ARG A 290 -10.17 9.30 -30.32
CA ARG A 290 -11.12 9.31 -29.22
C ARG A 290 -12.48 8.95 -29.78
N GLN A 291 -13.09 7.91 -29.24
CA GLN A 291 -14.48 7.60 -29.53
C GLN A 291 -15.38 8.33 -28.52
N GLN A 292 -16.41 8.97 -29.01
CA GLN A 292 -17.44 9.58 -28.19
C GLN A 292 -18.80 9.32 -28.78
N ILE A 293 -19.78 9.07 -27.91
CA ILE A 293 -21.17 9.08 -28.32
C ILE A 293 -21.60 10.56 -28.40
N ARG A 294 -21.97 11.00 -29.61
CA ARG A 294 -22.66 12.28 -29.83
C ARG A 294 -23.98 12.00 -30.49
N ASN A 295 -25.06 12.61 -29.97
CA ASN A 295 -26.41 12.43 -30.49
C ASN A 295 -26.86 10.96 -30.65
N GLY A 296 -26.39 10.08 -29.78
CA GLY A 296 -26.69 8.66 -29.84
C GLY A 296 -25.85 7.83 -30.82
N GLU A 297 -24.95 8.45 -31.57
CA GLU A 297 -24.03 7.78 -32.49
C GLU A 297 -22.60 7.81 -32.01
N MET A 298 -21.88 6.73 -32.30
CA MET A 298 -20.46 6.64 -32.01
C MET A 298 -19.65 7.39 -33.05
N GLN A 299 -18.87 8.37 -32.61
CA GLN A 299 -17.99 9.15 -33.48
C GLN A 299 -16.55 9.04 -33.00
N SER A 300 -15.61 8.86 -33.92
CA SER A 300 -14.18 8.79 -33.67
C SER A 300 -13.50 10.09 -34.06
N TYR A 301 -12.70 10.63 -33.15
CA TYR A 301 -11.97 11.87 -33.34
C TYR A 301 -10.47 11.67 -33.20
N PRO A 302 -9.65 12.29 -34.06
CA PRO A 302 -8.21 12.35 -33.82
C PRO A 302 -7.95 13.21 -32.57
N ILE A 303 -7.22 12.67 -31.61
CA ILE A 303 -6.92 13.40 -30.36
C ILE A 303 -5.72 14.33 -30.55
N LYS A 304 -4.64 13.80 -31.02
CA LYS A 304 -3.37 14.47 -31.39
C LYS A 304 -2.43 13.44 -32.02
N PRO A 305 -1.52 13.85 -32.92
CA PRO A 305 -0.43 13.01 -33.35
C PRO A 305 0.39 12.55 -32.14
N PHE A 306 0.63 11.26 -32.00
CA PHE A 306 1.38 10.71 -30.89
C PHE A 306 2.84 10.50 -31.27
N GLY A 307 3.70 11.43 -30.87
CA GLY A 307 5.15 11.41 -31.12
C GLY A 307 5.54 11.91 -32.52
N LYS A 308 6.83 11.84 -32.83
CA LYS A 308 7.36 12.26 -34.11
C LYS A 308 7.15 11.16 -35.18
N PRO A 309 6.86 11.50 -36.42
CA PRO A 309 6.74 10.50 -37.49
C PRO A 309 8.06 9.81 -37.74
N THR A 310 8.00 8.49 -37.94
CA THR A 310 9.17 7.71 -38.34
C THR A 310 9.58 7.95 -39.79
N THR A 311 8.63 8.35 -40.63
CA THR A 311 8.81 8.74 -42.01
C THR A 311 7.91 9.91 -42.30
N LYS A 312 8.39 10.91 -43.01
CA LYS A 312 7.60 12.08 -43.43
C LYS A 312 7.11 11.87 -44.85
N ILE A 313 5.86 12.13 -45.10
CA ILE A 313 5.32 12.27 -46.44
C ILE A 313 5.07 13.75 -46.68
N PHE A 314 5.26 14.19 -47.85
CA PHE A 314 4.87 15.56 -48.17
C PHE A 314 3.92 15.55 -49.38
N SER A 315 3.07 16.54 -49.40
CA SER A 315 2.21 16.87 -50.50
C SER A 315 2.55 18.26 -51.03
N VAL A 316 2.13 18.52 -52.25
CA VAL A 316 2.38 19.78 -52.92
C VAL A 316 1.04 20.40 -53.27
N GLU A 317 0.75 21.61 -52.79
CA GLU A 317 -0.47 22.33 -53.19
C GLU A 317 -0.23 23.83 -53.22
N LYS A 318 -1.13 24.53 -53.96
CA LYS A 318 -1.18 26.02 -53.90
C LYS A 318 -1.81 26.45 -52.60
N CYS A 319 -1.08 27.15 -51.80
CA CYS A 319 -1.61 27.68 -50.55
C CYS A 319 -0.98 29.00 -50.15
N ASN A 320 -1.59 29.68 -49.20
CA ASN A 320 -0.96 30.79 -48.51
C ASN A 320 0.25 30.30 -47.74
N CYS A 321 1.42 30.89 -48.03
CA CYS A 321 2.68 30.52 -47.44
C CYS A 321 3.56 31.72 -47.12
N TYR A 322 4.68 31.48 -46.47
CA TYR A 322 5.73 32.47 -46.24
C TYR A 322 6.88 32.18 -47.21
N THR A 323 7.14 33.12 -48.09
CA THR A 323 8.27 33.02 -49.03
C THR A 323 9.41 33.88 -48.52
N PRO A 324 10.63 33.36 -48.36
CA PRO A 324 11.79 34.19 -48.15
C PRO A 324 11.98 35.14 -49.35
N THR A 325 11.89 36.44 -49.10
CA THR A 325 12.00 37.50 -50.12
C THR A 325 13.07 38.47 -49.69
N ASN A 326 13.96 38.80 -50.62
CA ASN A 326 14.90 39.88 -50.40
C ASN A 326 14.16 41.23 -50.56
N THR A 327 14.02 41.96 -49.49
CA THR A 327 13.24 43.19 -49.44
C THR A 327 13.93 44.40 -50.09
N VAL A 328 15.20 44.25 -50.50
CA VAL A 328 15.98 45.25 -51.22
C VAL A 328 15.93 45.02 -52.71
N THR A 329 16.15 43.80 -53.18
CA THR A 329 16.19 43.42 -54.59
C THR A 329 14.84 42.96 -55.15
N GLY A 330 13.88 42.60 -54.29
CA GLY A 330 12.63 42.00 -54.70
C GLY A 330 12.74 40.51 -55.08
N GLU A 331 13.93 39.91 -54.96
CA GLU A 331 14.14 38.49 -55.28
C GLU A 331 13.41 37.58 -54.33
N GLU A 332 12.67 36.62 -54.87
CA GLU A 332 11.93 35.61 -54.08
C GLU A 332 12.61 34.24 -54.15
N TYR A 333 12.69 33.57 -53.00
CA TYR A 333 13.12 32.20 -52.96
C TYR A 333 12.14 31.29 -53.72
N LYS A 334 12.66 30.24 -54.34
CA LYS A 334 11.85 29.35 -55.20
C LYS A 334 10.70 28.67 -54.47
N GLU A 335 10.89 28.37 -53.25
CA GLU A 335 9.90 27.63 -52.42
C GLU A 335 9.27 28.55 -51.38
N GLY A 336 7.97 28.40 -51.14
CA GLY A 336 7.27 28.95 -50.01
C GLY A 336 7.13 27.90 -48.90
N PHE A 337 6.97 28.38 -47.66
CA PHE A 337 6.87 27.56 -46.49
C PHE A 337 5.54 27.81 -45.78
N VAL A 338 4.87 26.76 -45.38
CA VAL A 338 3.59 26.85 -44.65
C VAL A 338 3.81 27.51 -43.29
N ALA A 339 4.90 27.18 -42.63
CA ALA A 339 5.25 27.78 -41.35
C ALA A 339 6.24 28.93 -41.46
N MET A 340 5.93 30.08 -40.88
CA MET A 340 6.83 31.23 -40.84
C MET A 340 8.21 30.91 -40.27
N LYS A 341 8.30 29.98 -39.33
CA LYS A 341 9.56 29.55 -38.71
C LYS A 341 10.54 28.99 -39.74
N ASP A 342 10.03 28.18 -40.66
CA ASP A 342 10.86 27.49 -41.67
C ASP A 342 11.33 28.51 -42.73
N ALA A 343 10.45 29.41 -43.16
CA ALA A 343 10.82 30.54 -44.01
C ALA A 343 11.88 31.44 -43.37
N ARG A 344 11.76 31.66 -42.05
CA ARG A 344 12.71 32.50 -41.33
C ARG A 344 14.09 31.82 -41.19
N ALA A 345 14.11 30.48 -41.05
CA ALA A 345 15.37 29.74 -41.03
C ALA A 345 16.14 29.91 -42.35
N VAL A 346 15.45 29.80 -43.49
CA VAL A 346 16.04 30.02 -44.81
C VAL A 346 16.49 31.47 -45.01
N CYS A 347 15.68 32.46 -44.55
CA CYS A 347 16.10 33.86 -44.58
C CYS A 347 17.38 34.09 -43.75
N ASN A 348 17.49 33.53 -42.60
CA ASN A 348 18.70 33.62 -41.79
C ASN A 348 19.93 33.02 -42.47
N GLU A 349 19.75 31.86 -43.13
CA GLU A 349 20.81 31.23 -43.90
C GLU A 349 21.26 32.08 -45.10
N LEU A 350 20.29 32.64 -45.85
CA LEU A 350 20.55 33.53 -46.99
C LEU A 350 21.21 34.84 -46.53
N ASN A 351 20.75 35.43 -45.47
CA ASN A 351 21.38 36.62 -44.90
C ASN A 351 22.82 36.35 -44.45
N ALA A 352 23.06 35.19 -43.79
CA ALA A 352 24.38 34.81 -43.27
C ALA A 352 25.39 34.56 -44.42
N LYS A 353 24.93 34.15 -45.61
CA LYS A 353 25.80 34.03 -46.82
C LYS A 353 26.30 35.36 -47.37
N VAL A 354 25.59 36.45 -47.06
CA VAL A 354 26.00 37.81 -47.50
C VAL A 354 26.87 38.46 -46.42
N ASP A 355 26.34 38.61 -45.23
CA ASP A 355 27.02 39.12 -44.03
C ASP A 355 26.23 38.67 -42.81
N LYS A 356 26.92 38.44 -41.65
CA LYS A 356 26.28 38.10 -40.39
C LYS A 356 25.32 39.20 -39.87
N LYS A 357 25.42 40.42 -40.35
CA LYS A 357 24.54 41.53 -40.01
C LYS A 357 23.45 41.84 -41.05
N CYS A 358 23.46 41.09 -42.17
CA CYS A 358 22.46 41.28 -43.24
C CYS A 358 21.04 40.88 -42.73
N LYS A 359 20.04 41.66 -43.10
CA LYS A 359 18.62 41.44 -42.78
C LYS A 359 17.70 41.64 -43.98
N ASP A 360 18.25 41.51 -45.14
CA ASP A 360 17.56 41.83 -46.41
C ASP A 360 16.52 40.78 -46.77
N TRP A 361 16.80 39.51 -46.45
CA TRP A 361 15.85 38.45 -46.63
C TRP A 361 14.88 38.35 -45.47
N LYS A 362 13.56 38.42 -45.76
CA LYS A 362 12.47 38.31 -44.78
C LYS A 362 11.40 37.36 -45.27
N PRO A 363 10.69 36.64 -44.36
CA PRO A 363 9.55 35.86 -44.77
C PRO A 363 8.35 36.74 -45.10
N VAL A 364 7.94 36.73 -46.38
CA VAL A 364 6.81 37.50 -46.88
C VAL A 364 5.64 36.57 -47.16
N LYS A 365 4.43 36.97 -46.82
CA LYS A 365 3.23 36.16 -47.04
C LYS A 365 2.84 36.22 -48.54
N THR A 366 2.84 35.04 -49.17
CA THR A 366 2.56 34.88 -50.62
C THR A 366 1.64 33.68 -50.84
N VAL A 367 1.16 33.52 -52.10
CA VAL A 367 0.44 32.33 -52.53
C VAL A 367 1.33 31.54 -53.46
N LYS A 368 1.89 30.43 -53.02
CA LYS A 368 2.75 29.58 -53.82
C LYS A 368 2.40 28.11 -53.68
N THR A 369 2.88 27.31 -54.59
CA THR A 369 2.90 25.87 -54.47
C THR A 369 3.99 25.47 -53.47
N VAL A 370 3.59 24.85 -52.35
CA VAL A 370 4.53 24.47 -51.28
C VAL A 370 4.47 23.01 -50.95
N LYS A 371 5.64 22.49 -50.56
CA LYS A 371 5.78 21.17 -49.98
C LYS A 371 5.54 21.28 -48.46
N TYR A 372 4.71 20.44 -47.93
CA TYR A 372 4.55 20.36 -46.47
C TYR A 372 4.32 18.92 -46.03
N TYR A 373 4.71 18.65 -44.79
CA TYR A 373 4.60 17.31 -44.22
C TYR A 373 3.20 17.04 -43.72
N ASN A 374 2.69 15.90 -44.11
CA ASN A 374 1.38 15.44 -43.70
C ASN A 374 1.48 14.66 -42.37
N ASN A 375 0.71 15.09 -41.41
CA ASN A 375 0.67 14.50 -40.08
C ASN A 375 -0.65 13.76 -39.79
N HIS A 376 -1.47 13.55 -40.78
CA HIS A 376 -2.75 12.88 -40.61
C HIS A 376 -2.64 11.38 -40.76
N VAL A 377 -3.53 10.68 -40.11
CA VAL A 377 -3.71 9.24 -40.20
C VAL A 377 -4.95 8.98 -41.06
N VAL A 378 -4.87 8.16 -42.04
CA VAL A 378 -6.03 7.72 -42.82
C VAL A 378 -6.74 6.61 -42.07
N ASN A 379 -7.94 6.88 -41.69
CA ASN A 379 -8.84 5.86 -41.21
C ASN A 379 -9.75 5.46 -42.37
N HIS A 380 -9.86 4.16 -42.60
CA HIS A 380 -10.75 3.61 -43.62
C HIS A 380 -12.22 4.01 -43.43
N PHE A 381 -12.59 4.40 -42.21
CA PHE A 381 -13.96 4.74 -41.84
C PHE A 381 -14.20 6.25 -41.77
N GLU A 382 -13.16 7.11 -41.82
CA GLU A 382 -13.26 8.56 -41.70
C GLU A 382 -12.47 9.25 -42.79
N LEU A 383 -13.05 9.27 -43.97
CA LEU A 383 -12.51 9.99 -45.09
C LEU A 383 -12.93 11.44 -45.04
N GLU A 384 -12.13 12.28 -44.42
CA GLU A 384 -12.30 13.72 -44.57
C GLU A 384 -11.82 14.17 -45.93
N SER A 385 -12.43 15.23 -46.49
CA SER A 385 -11.97 15.89 -47.68
C SER A 385 -10.51 16.29 -47.53
N SER A 386 -9.70 15.89 -48.46
CA SER A 386 -8.28 16.14 -48.43
C SER A 386 -7.95 17.59 -48.73
N ARG A 387 -7.03 18.14 -47.95
CA ARG A 387 -6.35 19.38 -48.30
C ARG A 387 -5.19 19.16 -49.26
N TYR A 388 -4.89 17.94 -49.60
CA TYR A 388 -3.72 17.54 -50.37
C TYR A 388 -4.08 17.17 -51.79
N THR A 389 -3.53 17.86 -52.71
CA THR A 389 -3.78 17.66 -54.15
C THR A 389 -2.58 17.13 -54.92
N GLY A 390 -1.49 16.91 -54.24
CA GLY A 390 -0.25 16.45 -54.81
C GLY A 390 0.02 14.96 -54.67
N LEU A 391 0.98 14.45 -55.41
CA LEU A 391 1.47 13.11 -55.29
C LEU A 391 2.33 12.90 -54.04
N ILE A 392 2.30 11.71 -53.50
CA ILE A 392 3.19 11.31 -52.44
C ILE A 392 4.45 10.68 -53.00
N ASP A 393 5.59 11.24 -52.68
CA ASP A 393 6.88 10.82 -53.22
C ASP A 393 7.88 10.34 -52.15
N ALA A 394 7.38 10.03 -50.96
CA ALA A 394 8.19 9.54 -49.85
C ALA A 394 7.67 8.22 -49.29
N PRO A 395 8.55 7.39 -48.73
CA PRO A 395 8.12 6.15 -48.03
C PRO A 395 7.14 6.50 -46.91
N TYR A 396 6.15 5.65 -46.72
CA TYR A 396 5.17 5.80 -45.66
C TYR A 396 5.05 4.51 -44.81
N THR A 397 4.44 4.62 -43.65
CA THR A 397 4.15 3.49 -42.80
C THR A 397 2.67 3.20 -42.85
N PRO A 398 2.22 2.08 -43.43
CA PRO A 398 0.81 1.72 -43.40
C PRO A 398 0.37 1.40 -41.99
N ILE A 399 -0.88 1.75 -41.72
CA ILE A 399 -1.50 1.50 -40.41
C ILE A 399 -2.80 0.72 -40.60
N GLU A 400 -3.12 -0.07 -39.58
CA GLU A 400 -4.42 -0.70 -39.39
C GLU A 400 -5.00 -0.30 -38.06
N PHE A 401 -6.33 -0.26 -38.00
CA PHE A 401 -7.04 -0.05 -36.73
C PHE A 401 -7.53 -1.39 -36.23
N GLU A 402 -7.13 -1.72 -35.01
CA GLU A 402 -7.60 -2.91 -34.30
C GLU A 402 -8.49 -2.49 -33.14
N VAL A 403 -9.53 -3.27 -32.88
CA VAL A 403 -10.40 -3.07 -31.69
C VAL A 403 -9.54 -3.16 -30.44
N SER A 404 -9.63 -2.14 -29.61
CA SER A 404 -8.91 -2.12 -28.34
C SER A 404 -9.57 -3.04 -27.33
N ARG A 405 -8.73 -3.72 -26.55
CA ARG A 405 -9.16 -4.66 -25.52
C ARG A 405 -9.05 -4.03 -24.15
N MET A 406 -9.93 -4.43 -23.22
CA MET A 406 -9.82 -4.05 -21.81
C MET A 406 -8.49 -4.45 -21.16
N THR A 407 -7.81 -5.46 -21.69
CA THR A 407 -6.45 -5.86 -21.27
C THR A 407 -5.37 -4.86 -21.64
N GLN A 408 -5.62 -3.95 -22.59
CA GLN A 408 -4.71 -2.88 -22.98
C GLN A 408 -4.84 -1.68 -22.05
N VAL A 409 -4.38 -1.83 -20.82
CA VAL A 409 -4.56 -0.85 -19.72
C VAL A 409 -4.15 0.57 -20.09
N ALA A 410 -3.14 0.75 -20.96
CA ALA A 410 -2.71 2.06 -21.41
C ALA A 410 -3.79 2.78 -22.23
N VAL A 411 -4.44 2.07 -23.14
CA VAL A 411 -5.53 2.60 -23.98
C VAL A 411 -6.73 2.99 -23.10
N VAL A 412 -7.09 2.10 -22.17
CA VAL A 412 -8.20 2.35 -21.24
C VAL A 412 -7.93 3.58 -20.37
N LYS A 413 -6.73 3.75 -19.83
CA LYS A 413 -6.37 4.94 -19.05
C LYS A 413 -6.43 6.23 -19.85
N GLU A 414 -6.01 6.20 -21.10
CA GLU A 414 -6.11 7.38 -21.97
C GLU A 414 -7.56 7.70 -22.32
N TYR A 415 -8.37 6.68 -22.56
CA TYR A 415 -9.81 6.84 -22.74
C TYR A 415 -10.46 7.49 -21.50
N LEU A 416 -10.20 6.94 -20.30
CA LEU A 416 -10.74 7.49 -19.06
C LEU A 416 -10.34 8.96 -18.85
N LYS A 417 -9.07 9.32 -19.09
CA LYS A 417 -8.63 10.72 -19.05
C LYS A 417 -9.37 11.60 -20.06
N SER A 418 -9.67 11.06 -21.24
CA SER A 418 -10.34 11.82 -22.29
C SER A 418 -11.80 12.12 -21.95
N VAL A 419 -12.42 11.32 -21.08
CA VAL A 419 -13.79 11.51 -20.58
C VAL A 419 -13.85 12.16 -19.19
N GLY A 420 -12.73 12.72 -18.72
CA GLY A 420 -12.70 13.56 -17.52
C GLY A 420 -12.09 12.91 -16.27
N TRP A 421 -11.67 11.63 -16.31
CA TRP A 421 -11.03 11.02 -15.16
C TRP A 421 -9.75 11.74 -14.75
N ILE A 422 -9.64 12.10 -13.48
CA ILE A 422 -8.47 12.72 -12.87
C ILE A 422 -7.79 11.68 -11.98
N PRO A 423 -6.61 11.17 -12.35
CA PRO A 423 -5.90 10.18 -11.55
C PRO A 423 -5.42 10.72 -10.21
N ASP A 424 -5.67 9.99 -9.13
CA ASP A 424 -5.21 10.33 -7.78
C ASP A 424 -3.77 9.90 -7.52
N ASP A 425 -3.33 8.79 -8.11
CA ASP A 425 -1.99 8.22 -7.89
C ASP A 425 -1.29 7.91 -9.23
N TRP A 426 0.05 7.86 -9.18
CA TRP A 426 0.89 7.74 -10.36
C TRP A 426 2.00 6.72 -10.14
N ASN A 427 2.39 6.05 -11.21
CA ASN A 427 3.68 5.38 -11.25
C ASN A 427 4.78 6.43 -11.47
N TYR A 428 5.94 6.17 -10.89
CA TYR A 428 7.07 7.07 -10.98
C TYR A 428 8.25 6.40 -11.66
N LYS A 429 9.08 7.21 -12.37
CA LYS A 429 10.33 6.74 -12.94
C LYS A 429 11.22 6.20 -11.81
N LYS A 430 11.79 5.02 -12.02
CA LYS A 430 12.68 4.36 -11.06
C LYS A 430 14.11 4.36 -11.57
N ASP A 431 15.07 4.39 -10.65
CA ASP A 431 16.49 4.18 -10.88
C ASP A 431 16.81 2.68 -11.06
N SER A 432 18.09 2.37 -11.24
CA SER A 432 18.60 0.99 -11.33
C SER A 432 18.30 0.13 -10.10
N ASP A 433 18.15 0.76 -8.94
CA ASP A 433 17.84 0.07 -7.68
C ASP A 433 16.33 -0.10 -7.46
N GLY A 434 15.48 0.30 -8.44
CA GLY A 434 14.04 0.23 -8.37
C GLY A 434 13.38 1.31 -7.50
N ARG A 435 14.12 2.34 -7.08
CA ARG A 435 13.64 3.45 -6.26
C ARG A 435 13.13 4.60 -7.13
N PRO A 436 12.08 5.33 -6.72
CA PRO A 436 11.63 6.50 -7.46
C PRO A 436 12.74 7.55 -7.57
N VAL A 437 13.02 7.99 -8.79
CA VAL A 437 14.01 9.04 -9.06
C VAL A 437 13.52 10.36 -8.48
N LYS A 438 14.27 10.89 -7.50
CA LYS A 438 13.98 12.20 -6.89
C LYS A 438 14.60 13.29 -7.73
N VAL A 439 13.77 14.24 -8.14
CA VAL A 439 14.15 15.40 -8.94
C VAL A 439 13.55 16.67 -8.36
N CYS A 440 13.96 17.81 -8.89
CA CYS A 440 13.36 19.10 -8.59
C CYS A 440 12.88 19.78 -9.87
N ARG A 441 11.84 20.61 -9.71
CA ARG A 441 11.34 21.50 -10.77
C ARG A 441 11.22 22.92 -10.25
N PHE A 442 11.18 23.90 -11.15
CA PHE A 442 10.88 25.28 -10.75
C PHE A 442 9.42 25.42 -10.33
N LYS A 443 9.17 26.18 -9.28
CA LYS A 443 7.83 26.39 -8.71
C LYS A 443 6.89 27.14 -9.68
N ASP A 444 7.43 28.07 -10.43
CA ASP A 444 6.74 28.99 -11.32
C ASP A 444 6.66 28.50 -12.78
N ASN A 445 7.44 27.50 -13.18
CA ASN A 445 7.41 26.97 -14.54
C ASN A 445 7.35 25.44 -14.57
N LYS A 446 6.14 24.89 -14.65
CA LYS A 446 5.87 23.46 -14.63
C LYS A 446 6.26 22.71 -15.92
N LYS A 447 6.61 23.40 -17.01
CA LYS A 447 6.78 22.75 -18.31
C LYS A 447 8.19 22.82 -18.91
N MET A 448 8.96 23.86 -18.69
CA MET A 448 10.27 24.07 -19.35
C MET A 448 11.28 24.79 -18.44
N ILE A 449 12.02 24.01 -17.70
CA ILE A 449 13.06 24.51 -16.80
C ILE A 449 14.12 25.37 -17.52
N ARG A 450 14.53 25.00 -18.75
CA ARG A 450 15.50 25.76 -19.55
C ARG A 450 15.09 27.20 -19.89
N LYS A 451 13.82 27.53 -19.79
CA LYS A 451 13.34 28.92 -20.04
C LYS A 451 13.32 29.76 -18.78
N HIS A 452 13.68 29.19 -17.63
CA HIS A 452 13.73 29.97 -16.41
C HIS A 452 14.98 30.86 -16.38
N PRO A 453 14.86 32.15 -16.07
CA PRO A 453 15.98 33.11 -16.13
C PRO A 453 17.21 32.71 -15.31
N LYS A 454 17.00 31.96 -14.21
CA LYS A 454 18.08 31.49 -13.32
C LYS A 454 18.64 30.11 -13.69
N TRP A 455 18.20 29.49 -14.80
CA TRP A 455 18.62 28.15 -15.17
C TRP A 455 20.13 28.04 -15.36
N ASP A 456 20.68 28.90 -16.23
CA ASP A 456 22.09 28.82 -16.58
C ASP A 456 22.99 29.15 -15.39
N GLU A 457 22.61 30.10 -14.56
CA GLU A 457 23.27 30.43 -13.30
C GLU A 457 23.29 29.24 -12.34
N MET A 458 22.19 28.50 -12.21
CA MET A 458 22.08 27.35 -11.31
C MET A 458 22.90 26.17 -11.81
N VAL A 459 22.91 25.92 -13.11
CA VAL A 459 23.71 24.84 -13.73
C VAL A 459 25.21 25.16 -13.60
N GLU A 460 25.61 26.37 -13.89
CA GLU A 460 27.00 26.81 -13.82
C GLU A 460 27.55 26.80 -12.40
N ARG A 461 26.81 27.36 -11.43
CA ARG A 461 27.26 27.47 -10.03
C ARG A 461 27.17 26.19 -9.23
N CYS A 462 26.24 25.28 -9.57
CA CYS A 462 25.95 24.10 -8.77
C CYS A 462 26.37 22.79 -9.43
N GLY A 463 26.80 22.80 -10.70
CA GLY A 463 27.13 21.59 -11.44
C GLY A 463 25.95 20.63 -11.50
N LEU A 464 24.72 21.16 -11.64
CA LEU A 464 23.51 20.37 -11.55
C LEU A 464 23.32 19.53 -12.82
N ASN A 465 23.17 18.23 -12.63
CA ASN A 465 22.73 17.33 -13.67
C ASN A 465 21.21 17.52 -13.89
N TYR A 466 20.80 17.46 -15.13
CA TYR A 466 19.37 17.45 -15.47
C TYR A 466 18.94 16.13 -16.06
N VAL A 467 17.69 15.76 -15.83
CA VAL A 467 17.04 14.58 -16.35
C VAL A 467 15.90 15.02 -17.26
N GLU A 468 15.92 14.62 -18.51
CA GLU A 468 14.81 14.87 -19.45
C GLU A 468 13.84 13.69 -19.45
N HIS A 469 12.55 14.00 -19.36
CA HIS A 469 11.49 13.01 -19.47
C HIS A 469 10.28 13.62 -20.21
N GLU A 470 9.90 12.99 -21.34
CA GLU A 470 8.78 13.45 -22.19
C GLU A 470 8.84 14.95 -22.58
N GLY A 471 10.04 15.45 -22.86
CA GLY A 471 10.24 16.86 -23.22
C GLY A 471 10.21 17.84 -22.05
N VAL A 472 10.07 17.35 -20.82
CA VAL A 472 10.18 18.14 -19.60
C VAL A 472 11.56 17.92 -18.98
N GLN A 473 12.19 18.99 -18.56
CA GLN A 473 13.48 18.92 -17.89
C GLN A 473 13.33 19.09 -16.40
N TYR A 474 14.02 18.25 -15.66
CA TYR A 474 14.09 18.22 -14.22
C TYR A 474 15.55 18.35 -13.78
N ILE A 475 15.80 18.88 -12.62
CA ILE A 475 17.11 18.93 -11.99
C ILE A 475 17.23 17.71 -11.07
N GLU A 476 18.35 16.99 -11.13
CA GLU A 476 18.61 15.91 -10.20
C GLU A 476 18.64 16.40 -8.75
N HIS A 477 17.90 15.73 -7.85
CA HIS A 477 17.83 16.13 -6.45
C HIS A 477 19.11 15.74 -5.71
N ASN A 478 19.97 16.69 -5.46
CA ASN A 478 21.18 16.54 -4.64
C ASN A 478 21.20 17.57 -3.50
N TRP A 479 22.26 17.55 -2.69
CA TRP A 479 22.38 18.45 -1.54
C TRP A 479 22.49 19.93 -1.91
N SER A 480 23.03 20.27 -3.09
CA SER A 480 23.19 21.65 -3.53
C SER A 480 21.86 22.31 -3.90
N VAL A 481 20.86 21.51 -4.32
CA VAL A 481 19.50 21.99 -4.60
C VAL A 481 18.81 22.57 -3.36
N LYS A 482 19.21 22.14 -2.17
CA LYS A 482 18.66 22.66 -0.90
C LYS A 482 18.89 24.15 -0.68
N LYS A 483 19.82 24.76 -1.39
CA LYS A 483 20.06 26.22 -1.35
C LYS A 483 19.01 27.02 -2.14
N TYR A 484 18.22 26.38 -2.96
CA TYR A 484 17.26 27.00 -3.88
C TYR A 484 15.81 26.61 -3.61
N THR A 485 15.45 26.34 -2.36
CA THR A 485 14.08 25.94 -1.96
C THR A 485 13.04 27.04 -2.16
N ASP A 486 13.46 28.28 -2.32
CA ASP A 486 12.64 29.42 -2.72
C ASP A 486 12.17 29.30 -4.18
N VAL A 487 13.00 28.74 -5.05
CA VAL A 487 12.79 28.65 -6.50
C VAL A 487 12.43 27.22 -6.94
N LEU A 488 13.01 26.20 -6.31
CA LEU A 488 12.84 24.79 -6.66
C LEU A 488 11.94 24.05 -5.67
N GLU A 489 11.13 23.14 -6.20
CA GLU A 489 10.37 22.17 -5.40
C GLU A 489 10.77 20.74 -5.71
N PRO A 490 10.98 19.90 -4.68
CA PRO A 490 11.21 18.48 -4.88
C PRO A 490 9.97 17.81 -5.51
N CYS A 491 10.21 16.93 -6.47
CA CYS A 491 9.14 16.15 -7.09
C CYS A 491 9.64 14.76 -7.54
N LEU A 492 8.70 13.94 -7.95
CA LEU A 492 8.96 12.67 -8.61
C LEU A 492 8.48 12.75 -10.06
N ILE A 493 9.20 12.12 -10.97
CA ILE A 493 8.80 12.07 -12.39
C ILE A 493 7.63 11.10 -12.53
N ARG A 494 6.45 11.61 -12.86
CA ARG A 494 5.25 10.81 -13.13
C ARG A 494 5.37 10.15 -14.49
N THR A 495 5.13 8.83 -14.55
CA THR A 495 5.19 8.05 -15.80
C THR A 495 3.80 7.68 -16.32
N SER A 496 3.03 6.94 -15.55
CA SER A 496 1.66 6.58 -15.92
C SER A 496 0.74 6.68 -14.71
N PRO A 497 -0.53 7.08 -14.89
CA PRO A 497 -1.49 7.08 -13.78
C PRO A 497 -1.70 5.64 -13.29
N LYS A 498 -1.93 5.48 -12.00
CA LYS A 498 -2.41 4.22 -11.46
C LYS A 498 -3.93 4.17 -11.58
N LEU A 499 -4.42 3.04 -12.04
CA LEU A 499 -5.83 2.71 -12.03
C LEU A 499 -6.03 1.73 -10.87
N THR A 500 -6.46 2.27 -9.73
CA THR A 500 -6.66 1.52 -8.47
C THR A 500 -8.09 1.69 -7.98
N GLU A 501 -8.54 0.79 -7.14
CA GLU A 501 -9.91 0.82 -6.60
C GLU A 501 -10.25 2.17 -5.93
N SER A 502 -9.28 2.80 -5.26
CA SER A 502 -9.45 4.14 -4.67
C SER A 502 -9.68 5.26 -5.69
N SER A 503 -9.26 5.05 -6.94
CA SER A 503 -9.46 6.05 -8.02
C SER A 503 -10.77 5.87 -8.79
N TYR A 504 -11.51 4.79 -8.53
CA TYR A 504 -12.74 4.50 -9.28
C TYR A 504 -13.90 5.43 -8.93
N ASP A 505 -13.92 5.94 -7.70
CA ASP A 505 -14.94 6.92 -7.26
C ASP A 505 -14.90 8.25 -8.05
N THR A 506 -13.78 8.54 -8.72
CA THR A 506 -13.61 9.75 -9.54
C THR A 506 -13.94 9.53 -11.02
N ILE A 507 -14.29 8.31 -11.41
CA ILE A 507 -14.64 7.95 -12.77
C ILE A 507 -16.16 8.16 -12.95
N GLU A 508 -16.54 9.11 -13.78
CA GLU A 508 -17.92 9.45 -14.08
C GLU A 508 -18.44 8.72 -15.33
N GLY A 509 -19.75 8.62 -15.42
CA GLY A 509 -20.46 8.05 -16.57
C GLY A 509 -20.54 6.51 -16.53
N GLU A 510 -21.56 5.99 -17.21
CA GLU A 510 -21.90 4.56 -17.21
C GLU A 510 -20.74 3.67 -17.71
N LEU A 511 -20.12 4.02 -18.83
CA LEU A 511 -18.96 3.28 -19.35
C LEU A 511 -17.76 3.32 -18.40
N GLY A 512 -17.54 4.47 -17.77
CA GLY A 512 -16.48 4.62 -16.78
C GLY A 512 -16.69 3.68 -15.60
N GLN A 513 -17.90 3.59 -15.09
CA GLN A 513 -18.25 2.68 -13.99
C GLN A 513 -18.14 1.20 -14.40
N LYS A 514 -18.52 0.84 -15.63
CA LYS A 514 -18.30 -0.52 -16.17
C LYS A 514 -16.82 -0.88 -16.25
N ILE A 515 -15.97 0.07 -16.67
CA ILE A 515 -14.50 -0.11 -16.67
C ILE A 515 -13.98 -0.32 -15.25
N ALA A 516 -14.40 0.50 -14.30
CA ALA A 516 -14.03 0.37 -12.90
C ALA A 516 -14.42 -1.02 -12.34
N LYS A 517 -15.66 -1.44 -12.58
CA LYS A 517 -16.16 -2.77 -12.19
C LYS A 517 -15.35 -3.90 -12.83
N TYR A 518 -15.02 -3.80 -14.13
CA TYR A 518 -14.19 -4.79 -14.82
C TYR A 518 -12.84 -5.00 -14.13
N TYR A 519 -12.10 -3.91 -13.85
CA TYR A 519 -10.79 -4.03 -13.20
C TYR A 519 -10.90 -4.52 -11.76
N THR A 520 -11.95 -4.16 -11.04
CA THR A 520 -12.23 -4.72 -9.72
C THR A 520 -12.41 -6.22 -9.79
N LEU A 521 -13.28 -6.72 -10.67
CA LEU A 521 -13.52 -8.16 -10.84
C LEU A 521 -12.26 -8.90 -11.31
N MET A 522 -11.49 -8.32 -12.22
CA MET A 522 -10.19 -8.89 -12.64
C MET A 522 -9.20 -8.97 -11.48
N HIS A 523 -9.21 -8.02 -10.57
CA HIS A 523 -8.39 -8.10 -9.36
C HIS A 523 -8.87 -9.22 -8.44
N ARG A 524 -10.18 -9.36 -8.22
CA ARG A 524 -10.77 -10.46 -7.42
C ARG A 524 -10.41 -11.82 -8.03
N ARG A 525 -10.55 -11.95 -9.33
CA ARG A 525 -10.20 -13.19 -10.07
C ARG A 525 -8.73 -13.58 -9.85
N ARG A 526 -7.81 -12.61 -9.97
CA ARG A 526 -6.37 -12.85 -9.76
C ARG A 526 -6.01 -13.14 -8.31
N THR A 527 -6.79 -12.65 -7.37
CA THR A 527 -6.62 -12.99 -5.95
C THR A 527 -6.97 -14.45 -5.68
N ILE A 528 -8.02 -14.98 -6.34
CA ILE A 528 -8.41 -16.37 -6.19
C ILE A 528 -7.45 -17.28 -6.97
N GLU A 529 -7.17 -16.97 -8.24
CA GLU A 529 -6.27 -17.74 -9.10
C GLU A 529 -5.41 -16.83 -9.97
N ASN A 530 -4.10 -16.97 -9.90
CA ASN A 530 -3.19 -16.21 -10.74
C ASN A 530 -2.49 -17.14 -11.77
N SER A 531 -2.91 -17.06 -13.01
CA SER A 531 -2.34 -17.85 -14.11
C SER A 531 -0.97 -17.38 -14.61
N LYS A 532 -0.46 -16.25 -14.11
CA LYS A 532 0.82 -15.67 -14.51
C LYS A 532 1.93 -15.84 -13.50
N ASP A 533 1.59 -16.24 -12.29
CA ASP A 533 2.51 -16.33 -11.18
C ASP A 533 2.02 -17.43 -10.24
N ASP A 534 2.64 -18.58 -10.31
CA ASP A 534 2.23 -19.78 -9.55
C ASP A 534 2.43 -19.62 -8.04
N GLU A 535 3.23 -18.63 -7.62
CA GLU A 535 3.40 -18.30 -6.21
C GLU A 535 2.27 -17.40 -5.68
N LYS A 536 1.40 -16.90 -6.55
CA LYS A 536 0.29 -16.01 -6.19
C LYS A 536 -1.06 -16.60 -6.58
N GLY A 537 -2.09 -16.14 -5.88
CA GLY A 537 -3.45 -16.68 -6.00
C GLY A 537 -3.71 -17.75 -4.94
N TRP A 538 -4.91 -17.73 -4.37
CA TRP A 538 -5.25 -18.65 -3.29
C TRP A 538 -5.20 -20.11 -3.72
N LEU A 539 -5.80 -20.44 -4.88
CA LEU A 539 -5.84 -21.81 -5.40
C LEU A 539 -4.44 -22.39 -5.62
N ASN A 540 -3.45 -21.55 -6.00
CA ASN A 540 -2.08 -21.99 -6.24
C ASN A 540 -1.31 -22.29 -4.93
N GLN A 541 -1.78 -21.72 -3.80
CA GLN A 541 -1.11 -21.81 -2.50
C GLN A 541 -1.82 -22.77 -1.52
N ILE A 542 -2.92 -23.39 -1.92
CA ILE A 542 -3.64 -24.34 -1.07
C ILE A 542 -2.79 -25.57 -0.85
N ARG A 543 -2.60 -25.91 0.42
CA ARG A 543 -1.88 -27.09 0.87
C ARG A 543 -2.68 -28.38 0.60
N PRO A 544 -2.01 -29.58 0.65
CA PRO A 544 -2.68 -30.87 0.48
C PRO A 544 -3.83 -31.12 1.47
N ASP A 545 -3.80 -30.51 2.67
CA ASP A 545 -4.88 -30.58 3.66
C ASP A 545 -6.10 -29.69 3.34
N GLY A 546 -6.05 -28.96 2.21
CA GLY A 546 -7.09 -28.05 1.76
C GLY A 546 -7.13 -26.72 2.55
N ARG A 547 -6.06 -26.40 3.24
CA ARG A 547 -5.89 -25.13 3.99
C ARG A 547 -4.90 -24.22 3.29
N LEU A 548 -5.05 -22.93 3.50
CA LEU A 548 -4.10 -21.93 3.07
C LEU A 548 -3.46 -21.28 4.29
N SER A 549 -2.14 -21.19 4.29
CA SER A 549 -1.38 -20.54 5.36
C SER A 549 -1.66 -19.04 5.40
N ALA A 550 -2.05 -18.54 6.56
CA ALA A 550 -2.31 -17.14 6.82
C ALA A 550 -1.41 -16.67 7.96
N GLY A 551 -0.19 -16.28 7.66
CA GLY A 551 0.75 -15.82 8.67
C GLY A 551 0.89 -14.31 8.69
N ALA A 552 1.61 -13.82 9.70
CA ALA A 552 1.90 -12.40 9.79
C ALA A 552 3.31 -12.13 10.31
N MET A 553 3.92 -11.11 9.77
CA MET A 553 5.20 -10.59 10.20
C MET A 553 4.98 -9.52 11.25
N VAL A 554 5.33 -9.80 12.50
CA VAL A 554 5.17 -8.89 13.63
C VAL A 554 6.12 -7.70 13.46
N PHE A 555 5.65 -6.50 13.83
CA PHE A 555 6.35 -5.25 13.54
C PHE A 555 6.75 -5.16 12.06
N GLY A 556 5.79 -5.44 11.16
CA GLY A 556 5.99 -5.37 9.71
C GLY A 556 5.92 -3.94 9.14
N THR A 557 5.36 -2.99 9.88
CA THR A 557 5.22 -1.59 9.49
C THR A 557 5.85 -0.65 10.52
N SER A 558 6.14 0.58 10.12
CA SER A 558 6.70 1.61 11.01
C SER A 558 5.78 2.01 12.17
N THR A 559 4.48 1.75 12.06
CA THR A 559 3.51 1.93 13.15
C THR A 559 3.41 0.71 14.09
N GLY A 560 4.22 -0.33 13.88
CA GLY A 560 4.21 -1.54 14.70
C GLY A 560 3.09 -2.54 14.35
N ARG A 561 2.25 -2.26 13.34
CA ARG A 561 1.27 -3.22 12.83
C ARG A 561 1.96 -4.40 12.14
N MET A 562 1.33 -5.54 12.19
CA MET A 562 1.74 -6.75 11.45
C MET A 562 1.56 -6.54 9.94
N THR A 563 2.38 -7.22 9.15
CA THR A 563 2.17 -7.39 7.71
C THR A 563 1.79 -8.84 7.46
N GLN A 564 0.57 -9.03 7.02
CA GLN A 564 -0.01 -10.36 6.77
C GLN A 564 0.41 -10.89 5.39
N TYR A 565 0.35 -12.22 5.22
CA TYR A 565 0.52 -12.91 3.95
C TYR A 565 -0.45 -14.10 3.84
N GLY A 566 -0.64 -14.60 2.63
CA GLY A 566 -1.62 -15.65 2.31
C GLY A 566 -3.03 -15.09 2.13
N ILE A 567 -3.81 -15.02 3.20
CA ILE A 567 -5.18 -14.48 3.17
C ILE A 567 -5.12 -12.98 3.48
N VAL A 568 -5.02 -12.16 2.43
CA VAL A 568 -4.88 -10.70 2.55
C VAL A 568 -5.74 -9.97 1.54
N ASN A 569 -6.09 -8.71 1.86
CA ASN A 569 -6.87 -7.81 0.98
C ASN A 569 -8.21 -8.41 0.53
N VAL A 570 -8.84 -9.22 1.38
CA VAL A 570 -10.18 -9.74 1.13
C VAL A 570 -11.17 -8.61 1.32
N PRO A 571 -12.01 -8.31 0.31
CA PRO A 571 -12.95 -7.20 0.39
C PRO A 571 -14.02 -7.44 1.48
N SER A 572 -14.61 -6.35 1.98
CA SER A 572 -15.78 -6.46 2.85
C SER A 572 -16.96 -7.09 2.09
N GLY A 573 -17.92 -7.69 2.78
CA GLY A 573 -19.13 -8.26 2.16
C GLY A 573 -19.87 -7.28 1.26
N ALA A 574 -19.98 -6.02 1.68
CA ALA A 574 -20.63 -4.96 0.91
C ALA A 574 -19.87 -4.50 -0.36
N ALA A 575 -18.60 -4.89 -0.52
CA ALA A 575 -17.82 -4.54 -1.70
C ALA A 575 -18.18 -5.42 -2.91
N VAL A 576 -17.86 -4.93 -4.12
CA VAL A 576 -18.08 -5.71 -5.34
C VAL A 576 -17.43 -7.09 -5.25
N TYR A 577 -18.23 -8.13 -5.33
CA TYR A 577 -17.83 -9.55 -5.19
C TYR A 577 -17.22 -9.90 -3.82
N GLY A 578 -17.56 -9.16 -2.77
CA GLY A 578 -17.00 -9.38 -1.44
C GLY A 578 -17.54 -10.61 -0.73
N GLU A 579 -18.87 -10.81 -0.76
CA GLU A 579 -19.52 -11.96 -0.13
C GLU A 579 -18.96 -13.31 -0.63
N PRO A 580 -18.90 -13.61 -1.96
CA PRO A 580 -18.32 -14.86 -2.43
C PRO A 580 -16.86 -15.05 -1.99
N MET A 581 -16.06 -13.98 -1.97
CA MET A 581 -14.65 -14.06 -1.54
C MET A 581 -14.46 -14.33 -0.05
N ARG A 582 -15.46 -14.04 0.78
CA ARG A 582 -15.48 -14.40 2.20
C ARG A 582 -16.07 -15.77 2.45
N ALA A 583 -17.11 -16.14 1.70
CA ALA A 583 -17.80 -17.41 1.82
C ALA A 583 -16.90 -18.64 1.52
N VAL A 584 -15.85 -18.48 0.71
CA VAL A 584 -14.91 -19.55 0.39
C VAL A 584 -14.06 -20.00 1.58
N TRP A 585 -13.99 -19.20 2.66
CA TRP A 585 -13.25 -19.53 3.88
C TRP A 585 -14.20 -20.16 4.89
N ILE A 586 -14.09 -21.46 5.06
CA ILE A 586 -15.01 -22.29 5.84
C ILE A 586 -14.31 -22.95 7.04
N CYS A 587 -15.09 -23.49 7.95
CA CYS A 587 -14.58 -24.40 8.99
C CYS A 587 -14.61 -25.86 8.55
N GLU A 588 -13.95 -26.73 9.30
CA GLU A 588 -14.06 -28.18 9.14
C GLU A 588 -15.42 -28.68 9.65
N LYS A 589 -15.82 -29.88 9.19
CA LYS A 589 -17.03 -30.54 9.70
C LYS A 589 -16.93 -30.79 11.21
N GLY A 590 -17.94 -30.37 11.95
CA GLY A 590 -17.97 -30.52 13.43
C GLY A 590 -17.24 -29.40 14.17
N THR A 591 -16.88 -28.34 13.46
CA THR A 591 -16.27 -27.13 14.05
C THR A 591 -17.07 -25.87 13.72
N ASN A 592 -16.79 -24.79 14.43
CA ASN A 592 -17.31 -23.44 14.20
C ASN A 592 -16.15 -22.47 14.00
N VAL A 593 -16.43 -21.39 13.27
CA VAL A 593 -15.61 -20.17 13.26
C VAL A 593 -16.13 -19.24 14.34
N VAL A 594 -15.23 -18.70 15.16
CA VAL A 594 -15.50 -17.62 16.10
C VAL A 594 -14.63 -16.45 15.70
N SER A 595 -15.22 -15.32 15.31
CA SER A 595 -14.48 -14.13 14.92
C SER A 595 -14.89 -12.94 15.76
N VAL A 596 -13.91 -12.13 16.13
CA VAL A 596 -14.10 -10.91 16.92
C VAL A 596 -13.33 -9.76 16.29
N ASP A 597 -13.98 -8.61 16.16
CA ASP A 597 -13.43 -7.37 15.66
C ASP A 597 -13.38 -6.32 16.78
N MET A 598 -12.39 -5.44 16.73
CA MET A 598 -12.29 -4.32 17.69
C MET A 598 -13.34 -3.25 17.42
N ASN A 599 -14.14 -2.93 18.41
CA ASN A 599 -15.16 -1.89 18.32
C ASN A 599 -14.51 -0.49 18.25
N SER A 600 -14.56 0.16 17.07
CA SER A 600 -14.12 1.55 16.86
C SER A 600 -12.74 1.88 17.47
N ALA A 601 -11.79 0.93 17.42
CA ALA A 601 -10.53 0.96 18.16
C ALA A 601 -9.80 2.30 18.11
N GLN A 602 -9.62 2.90 16.92
CA GLN A 602 -8.86 4.14 16.77
C GLN A 602 -9.55 5.35 17.45
N LEU A 603 -10.87 5.42 17.42
CA LEU A 603 -11.62 6.48 18.08
C LEU A 603 -11.62 6.30 19.59
N VAL A 604 -11.78 5.07 20.09
CA VAL A 604 -11.68 4.72 21.51
C VAL A 604 -10.28 5.07 22.05
N LEU A 605 -9.23 4.73 21.31
CA LEU A 605 -7.87 5.09 21.67
C LEU A 605 -7.63 6.61 21.63
N LEU A 606 -8.21 7.31 20.64
CA LEU A 606 -8.18 8.78 20.64
C LEU A 606 -8.81 9.36 21.92
N CYS A 607 -9.98 8.86 22.32
CA CYS A 607 -10.62 9.22 23.57
C CYS A 607 -9.71 8.98 24.77
N ASN A 608 -9.03 7.84 24.80
CA ASN A 608 -8.10 7.51 25.90
C ASN A 608 -6.99 8.55 26.06
N PHE A 609 -6.36 8.96 24.97
CA PHE A 609 -5.23 9.90 25.01
C PHE A 609 -5.69 11.36 25.13
N MET A 610 -6.82 11.71 24.54
CA MET A 610 -7.36 13.07 24.56
C MET A 610 -7.99 13.45 25.90
N GLY A 611 -8.66 12.50 26.55
CA GLY A 611 -9.32 12.71 27.84
C GLY A 611 -10.50 13.69 27.79
N ASP A 612 -11.21 13.74 26.66
CA ASP A 612 -12.45 14.52 26.53
C ASP A 612 -13.64 13.66 26.92
N LYS A 613 -14.45 14.13 27.90
CA LYS A 613 -15.55 13.33 28.44
C LYS A 613 -16.74 13.23 27.48
N GLU A 614 -17.11 14.34 26.84
CA GLU A 614 -18.23 14.38 25.89
C GLU A 614 -17.93 13.55 24.65
N PHE A 615 -16.77 13.77 24.05
CA PHE A 615 -16.33 12.99 22.90
C PHE A 615 -16.19 11.51 23.24
N THR A 616 -15.70 11.17 24.45
CA THR A 616 -15.61 9.79 24.92
C THR A 616 -17.00 9.17 25.00
N LYS A 617 -17.97 9.86 25.64
CA LYS A 617 -19.35 9.38 25.75
C LYS A 617 -19.95 9.11 24.37
N ALA A 618 -19.80 10.03 23.43
CA ALA A 618 -20.28 9.86 22.05
C ALA A 618 -19.65 8.66 21.30
N VAL A 619 -18.37 8.38 21.57
CA VAL A 619 -17.65 7.25 20.92
C VAL A 619 -17.99 5.90 21.56
N THR A 620 -18.09 5.85 22.90
CA THR A 620 -18.23 4.58 23.64
C THR A 620 -19.68 4.19 23.89
N GLU A 621 -20.55 5.16 24.09
CA GLU A 621 -21.97 4.93 24.42
C GLU A 621 -22.88 5.24 23.23
N GLY A 622 -22.44 6.10 22.31
CA GLY A 622 -23.16 6.43 21.07
C GLY A 622 -24.48 7.17 21.29
N LYS A 623 -24.62 7.89 22.43
CA LYS A 623 -25.90 8.38 22.87
C LYS A 623 -25.81 9.76 23.52
N GLU A 624 -26.58 10.68 23.04
CA GLU A 624 -27.18 11.75 23.83
C GLU A 624 -28.63 11.38 24.07
N GLU A 625 -29.08 11.39 25.33
CA GLU A 625 -30.46 11.07 25.70
C GLU A 625 -31.26 12.35 25.71
N ILE A 626 -32.30 12.42 24.86
CA ILE A 626 -33.27 13.52 24.86
C ILE A 626 -34.51 12.99 25.55
N GLU A 627 -34.85 13.58 26.69
CA GLU A 627 -35.95 13.15 27.50
C GLU A 627 -37.27 13.72 26.98
N PHE A 628 -38.26 12.85 26.83
CA PHE A 628 -39.66 13.19 26.57
C PHE A 628 -40.48 12.86 27.80
N VAL A 629 -41.01 13.90 28.44
CA VAL A 629 -41.77 13.76 29.70
C VAL A 629 -43.26 13.65 29.39
N ARG A 630 -43.89 12.64 29.97
CA ARG A 630 -45.35 12.45 29.85
C ARG A 630 -46.09 13.61 30.50
N GLN A 631 -47.05 14.20 29.76
CA GLN A 631 -47.93 15.27 30.25
C GLN A 631 -49.27 14.68 30.75
N GLU A 632 -50.04 15.48 31.46
CA GLU A 632 -51.35 15.06 32.02
C GLU A 632 -52.32 14.62 30.92
N ASP A 633 -52.18 15.11 29.71
CA ASP A 633 -52.99 14.73 28.52
C ASP A 633 -52.53 13.43 27.86
N GLY A 634 -51.52 12.76 28.43
CA GLY A 634 -50.99 11.49 27.94
C GLY A 634 -49.96 11.61 26.82
N ARG A 635 -49.69 12.82 26.31
CA ARG A 635 -48.67 13.07 25.29
C ARG A 635 -47.29 13.22 25.90
N TYR A 636 -46.24 12.92 25.16
CA TYR A 636 -44.87 13.12 25.59
C TYR A 636 -44.33 14.42 25.02
N TYR A 637 -43.80 15.29 25.87
CA TYR A 637 -43.28 16.61 25.55
C TYR A 637 -41.77 16.65 25.75
N CYS A 638 -41.04 17.18 24.78
CA CYS A 638 -39.62 17.43 24.82
C CYS A 638 -39.34 18.90 25.07
N LYS A 639 -38.83 19.25 26.23
CA LYS A 639 -38.49 20.62 26.62
C LYS A 639 -37.35 21.20 25.75
N HIS A 640 -36.50 20.34 25.19
CA HIS A 640 -35.37 20.77 24.36
C HIS A 640 -35.83 21.31 23.01
N PHE A 641 -36.92 20.76 22.45
CA PHE A 641 -37.47 21.16 21.14
C PHE A 641 -38.75 21.95 21.22
N ASP A 642 -39.31 22.09 22.39
CA ASP A 642 -40.67 22.71 22.62
C ASP A 642 -41.77 22.02 21.79
N GLU A 643 -41.67 20.68 21.60
CA GLU A 643 -42.59 19.90 20.78
C GLU A 643 -43.11 18.63 21.48
N TYR A 644 -44.29 18.18 21.05
CA TYR A 644 -44.89 16.91 21.46
C TYR A 644 -44.52 15.78 20.51
N LEU A 645 -44.22 14.63 21.08
CA LEU A 645 -43.85 13.43 20.35
C LEU A 645 -45.06 12.57 20.01
N ASN A 646 -45.05 11.94 18.85
CA ASN A 646 -45.93 10.85 18.47
C ASN A 646 -45.22 9.49 18.60
N PRO A 647 -45.45 8.72 19.69
CA PRO A 647 -44.68 7.48 19.93
C PRO A 647 -44.93 6.37 18.89
N GLU A 648 -46.03 6.43 18.11
CA GLU A 648 -46.35 5.41 17.10
C GLU A 648 -45.54 5.56 15.84
N VAL A 649 -44.94 6.74 15.63
CA VAL A 649 -44.21 7.05 14.36
C VAL A 649 -42.69 6.97 14.53
N ASP A 650 -42.17 7.03 15.76
CA ASP A 650 -40.72 7.14 15.97
C ASP A 650 -40.10 5.81 16.43
N LYS A 651 -39.54 5.07 15.50
CA LYS A 651 -38.80 3.82 15.77
C LYS A 651 -37.47 3.97 16.52
N TYR A 652 -37.04 5.18 16.82
CA TYR A 652 -35.83 5.46 17.60
C TYR A 652 -36.12 5.72 19.08
N LEU A 653 -37.41 5.67 19.47
CA LEU A 653 -37.81 5.83 20.85
C LEU A 653 -37.60 4.57 21.67
N ARG A 654 -37.03 4.74 22.84
CA ARG A 654 -36.94 3.72 23.84
C ARG A 654 -37.72 4.18 25.08
N TYR A 655 -38.69 3.38 25.47
CA TYR A 655 -39.42 3.64 26.72
C TYR A 655 -38.58 3.18 27.92
N ASP A 656 -38.32 4.11 28.84
CA ASP A 656 -37.73 3.85 30.14
C ASP A 656 -38.88 3.68 31.17
N SER A 657 -39.14 2.41 31.52
CA SER A 657 -40.22 2.03 32.42
C SER A 657 -39.92 2.41 33.88
N GLU A 658 -38.68 2.71 34.26
CA GLU A 658 -38.33 3.10 35.63
C GLU A 658 -38.69 4.58 35.90
N ASN A 659 -38.56 5.41 34.87
CA ASN A 659 -38.80 6.85 35.00
C ASN A 659 -40.08 7.34 34.27
N ASP A 660 -40.85 6.44 33.64
CA ASP A 660 -42.05 6.72 32.81
C ASP A 660 -41.80 7.81 31.78
N LEU A 661 -40.70 7.67 31.04
CA LEU A 661 -40.35 8.61 29.98
C LEU A 661 -39.84 7.89 28.73
N TYR A 662 -40.06 8.56 27.60
CA TYR A 662 -39.42 8.11 26.34
C TYR A 662 -38.07 8.79 26.18
N VAL A 663 -37.07 8.00 25.88
CA VAL A 663 -35.71 8.46 25.62
C VAL A 663 -35.44 8.28 24.12
N VAL A 664 -35.22 9.37 23.42
CA VAL A 664 -34.72 9.32 22.06
C VAL A 664 -33.20 9.18 22.10
N TYR A 665 -32.74 8.11 21.55
CA TYR A 665 -31.33 8.06 21.24
C TYR A 665 -31.07 9.08 20.12
N SER A 666 -30.39 10.16 20.42
CA SER A 666 -29.98 11.15 19.42
C SER A 666 -29.10 10.51 18.34
N GLY A 667 -28.66 9.23 18.58
CA GLY A 667 -27.88 8.41 17.67
C GLY A 667 -26.69 9.19 17.14
N THR A 668 -26.13 10.10 17.93
CA THR A 668 -24.94 10.84 17.56
C THR A 668 -23.78 9.88 17.69
N ASP A 669 -23.68 8.98 16.72
CA ASP A 669 -22.45 8.20 16.62
C ASP A 669 -21.27 9.15 16.42
N ALA A 670 -20.09 8.64 16.68
CA ALA A 670 -18.85 9.43 16.58
C ALA A 670 -18.70 10.16 15.22
N HIS A 671 -19.25 9.63 14.13
CA HIS A 671 -19.13 10.25 12.82
C HIS A 671 -20.17 11.35 12.60
N THR A 672 -21.32 11.23 13.18
CA THR A 672 -22.33 12.31 13.21
C THR A 672 -21.81 13.48 14.04
N LEU A 673 -21.26 13.21 15.24
CA LEU A 673 -20.61 14.23 16.07
C LEU A 673 -19.45 14.93 15.35
N ASN A 674 -18.58 14.14 14.67
CA ASN A 674 -17.53 14.71 13.85
C ASN A 674 -18.07 15.57 12.69
N SER A 675 -19.26 15.26 12.13
CA SER A 675 -19.86 16.11 11.09
C SER A 675 -20.31 17.47 11.62
N ILE A 676 -20.79 17.51 12.86
CA ILE A 676 -21.09 18.74 13.58
C ILE A 676 -19.79 19.54 13.83
N TYR A 677 -18.76 18.89 14.37
CA TYR A 677 -17.49 19.54 14.67
C TYR A 677 -16.76 20.07 13.44
N PHE A 678 -16.89 19.41 12.30
CA PHE A 678 -16.40 19.91 11.01
C PHE A 678 -17.31 20.97 10.37
N SER A 679 -18.47 21.29 10.96
CA SER A 679 -19.52 22.14 10.35
C SER A 679 -19.97 21.65 8.97
N LEU A 680 -20.07 20.32 8.82
CA LEU A 680 -20.61 19.67 7.60
C LEU A 680 -22.10 19.36 7.74
N ASN A 681 -22.61 19.27 8.95
CA ASN A 681 -24.02 19.18 9.31
C ASN A 681 -24.30 20.12 10.48
N ASP A 682 -25.52 20.64 10.54
CA ASP A 682 -26.03 21.38 11.68
C ASP A 682 -26.65 20.41 12.69
N GLU A 683 -26.47 20.68 14.00
CA GLU A 683 -27.01 19.85 15.07
C GLU A 683 -28.52 19.86 15.05
N GLN A 684 -29.13 21.05 14.86
CA GLN A 684 -30.58 21.21 14.82
C GLN A 684 -31.19 20.45 13.62
N ASP A 685 -30.53 20.44 12.46
CA ASP A 685 -30.97 19.67 11.29
C ASP A 685 -30.98 18.17 11.56
N ILE A 686 -29.97 17.66 12.27
CA ILE A 686 -29.90 16.25 12.65
C ILE A 686 -31.05 15.89 13.58
N LEU A 687 -31.35 16.71 14.56
CA LEU A 687 -32.44 16.50 15.49
C LEU A 687 -33.79 16.59 14.78
N THR A 688 -33.97 17.60 13.95
CA THR A 688 -35.19 17.76 13.12
C THR A 688 -35.42 16.57 12.21
N CYS A 689 -34.38 16.09 11.54
CA CYS A 689 -34.48 14.92 10.67
C CYS A 689 -34.96 13.67 11.40
N ARG A 690 -34.52 13.49 12.64
CA ARG A 690 -34.95 12.34 13.47
C ARG A 690 -36.38 12.43 13.90
N MET A 691 -36.85 13.65 14.19
CA MET A 691 -38.24 13.89 14.58
C MET A 691 -39.21 13.80 13.40
N THR A 692 -38.80 14.31 12.22
CA THR A 692 -39.67 14.42 11.05
C THR A 692 -39.52 13.24 10.06
N GLN A 693 -38.39 12.48 10.14
CA GLN A 693 -38.01 11.44 9.17
C GLN A 693 -37.99 11.95 7.71
N ASP A 694 -37.69 13.23 7.51
CA ASP A 694 -37.57 13.80 6.15
C ASP A 694 -36.42 13.12 5.40
N GLU A 695 -36.78 12.42 4.29
CA GLU A 695 -35.82 11.67 3.47
C GLU A 695 -34.79 12.57 2.80
N ASN A 696 -35.13 13.79 2.43
CA ASN A 696 -34.17 14.73 1.80
C ASN A 696 -33.15 15.20 2.82
N LEU A 697 -33.61 15.56 4.01
CA LEU A 697 -32.76 15.98 5.10
C LEU A 697 -31.86 14.83 5.58
N LEU A 698 -32.40 13.61 5.67
CA LEU A 698 -31.64 12.40 5.97
C LEU A 698 -30.53 12.14 4.94
N HIS A 699 -30.83 12.36 3.67
CA HIS A 699 -29.86 12.21 2.59
C HIS A 699 -28.70 13.21 2.70
N GLU A 700 -28.97 14.48 2.97
CA GLU A 700 -27.94 15.50 3.16
C GLU A 700 -27.09 15.25 4.42
N ILE A 701 -27.75 14.88 5.54
CA ILE A 701 -27.05 14.50 6.78
C ILE A 701 -26.13 13.30 6.55
N SER A 702 -26.60 12.28 5.84
CA SER A 702 -25.79 11.11 5.48
C SER A 702 -24.57 11.46 4.62
N LYS A 703 -24.70 12.42 3.70
CA LYS A 703 -23.56 12.95 2.93
C LYS A 703 -22.55 13.65 3.83
N GLY A 704 -23.02 14.53 4.72
CA GLY A 704 -22.17 15.22 5.69
C GLY A 704 -21.46 14.24 6.61
N ARG A 705 -22.17 13.24 7.16
CA ARG A 705 -21.63 12.17 8.00
C ARG A 705 -20.56 11.36 7.25
N LYS A 706 -20.79 10.99 5.97
CA LYS A 706 -19.80 10.27 5.15
C LYS A 706 -18.54 11.09 4.92
N LYS A 707 -18.69 12.40 4.63
CA LYS A 707 -17.57 13.33 4.52
C LYS A 707 -16.79 13.43 5.83
N ALA A 708 -17.49 13.54 6.97
CA ALA A 708 -16.89 13.61 8.28
C ALA A 708 -16.14 12.33 8.66
N LYS A 709 -16.71 11.16 8.38
CA LYS A 709 -16.03 9.87 8.54
C LYS A 709 -14.69 9.84 7.82
N ASN A 710 -14.68 10.21 6.55
CA ASN A 710 -13.45 10.26 5.76
C ASN A 710 -12.50 11.37 6.27
N GLY A 711 -13.06 12.52 6.66
CA GLY A 711 -12.32 13.67 7.18
C GLY A 711 -11.58 13.37 8.48
N ILE A 712 -12.23 12.72 9.45
CA ILE A 712 -11.57 12.38 10.71
C ILE A 712 -10.41 11.42 10.47
N TYR A 713 -10.57 10.39 9.66
CA TYR A 713 -9.45 9.48 9.35
C TYR A 713 -8.34 10.19 8.57
N ALA A 714 -8.67 11.08 7.62
CA ALA A 714 -7.66 11.90 6.95
C ALA A 714 -6.88 12.78 7.93
N LEU A 715 -7.58 13.38 8.91
CA LEU A 715 -6.97 14.16 9.98
C LEU A 715 -6.05 13.30 10.86
N LEU A 716 -6.55 12.16 11.33
CA LEU A 716 -5.80 11.21 12.16
C LEU A 716 -4.55 10.68 11.46
N PHE A 717 -4.62 10.50 10.14
CA PHE A 717 -3.48 10.04 9.31
C PHE A 717 -2.57 11.18 8.83
N GLY A 718 -2.75 12.40 9.35
CA GLY A 718 -1.87 13.53 9.09
C GLY A 718 -1.97 14.09 7.66
N ALA A 719 -3.16 14.05 7.06
CA ALA A 719 -3.38 14.65 5.75
C ALA A 719 -3.10 16.16 5.79
N GLY A 720 -2.28 16.64 4.85
CA GLY A 720 -2.12 18.07 4.60
C GLY A 720 -3.42 18.70 4.08
N ASP A 721 -3.52 20.02 4.10
CA ASP A 721 -4.77 20.75 3.82
C ASP A 721 -5.34 20.47 2.44
N GLU A 722 -4.51 20.29 1.42
CA GLU A 722 -4.96 19.92 0.06
C GLU A 722 -5.60 18.52 0.04
N LYS A 723 -4.95 17.50 0.66
CA LYS A 723 -5.49 16.15 0.73
C LYS A 723 -6.75 16.09 1.58
N PHE A 724 -6.77 16.82 2.70
CA PHE A 724 -7.94 16.91 3.57
C PHE A 724 -9.13 17.54 2.83
N ALA A 725 -8.94 18.69 2.14
CA ALA A 725 -9.96 19.34 1.33
C ALA A 725 -10.55 18.39 0.27
N LYS A 726 -9.71 17.65 -0.46
CA LYS A 726 -10.15 16.63 -1.41
C LYS A 726 -10.98 15.52 -0.75
N THR A 727 -10.55 15.06 0.42
CA THR A 727 -11.22 13.98 1.14
C THR A 727 -12.64 14.35 1.59
N ILE A 728 -12.83 15.57 2.10
CA ILE A 728 -14.16 16.07 2.51
C ILE A 728 -14.95 16.69 1.34
N LYS A 729 -14.40 16.66 0.14
CA LYS A 729 -14.96 17.30 -1.08
C LYS A 729 -15.25 18.80 -0.87
N ALA A 730 -14.32 19.51 -0.22
CA ALA A 730 -14.39 20.98 -0.11
C ALA A 730 -14.14 21.64 -1.47
N ALA A 731 -14.80 22.77 -1.72
CA ALA A 731 -14.69 23.50 -2.99
C ALA A 731 -13.27 24.03 -3.24
N THR A 732 -12.53 24.35 -2.19
CA THR A 732 -11.15 24.86 -2.26
C THR A 732 -10.27 24.29 -1.17
N THR A 733 -8.96 24.30 -1.38
CA THR A 733 -7.98 23.93 -0.33
C THR A 733 -8.12 24.80 0.91
N GLN A 734 -8.38 26.10 0.72
CA GLN A 734 -8.58 27.04 1.83
C GLN A 734 -9.86 26.73 2.62
N GLY A 735 -10.96 26.33 1.94
CA GLY A 735 -12.17 25.86 2.59
C GLY A 735 -11.92 24.61 3.45
N GLY A 736 -11.15 23.65 2.92
CA GLY A 736 -10.74 22.47 3.67
C GLY A 736 -9.87 22.81 4.89
N ALA A 737 -8.94 23.74 4.76
CA ALA A 737 -8.10 24.21 5.87
C ALA A 737 -8.95 24.90 6.96
N LEU A 738 -9.95 25.70 6.57
CA LEU A 738 -10.87 26.34 7.50
C LEU A 738 -11.71 25.30 8.27
N THR A 739 -12.27 24.31 7.57
CA THR A 739 -13.01 23.20 8.18
C THR A 739 -12.15 22.45 9.23
N LYS A 740 -10.90 22.17 8.90
CA LYS A 740 -9.94 21.55 9.81
C LYS A 740 -9.64 22.44 11.04
N GLN A 741 -9.49 23.74 10.84
CA GLN A 741 -9.28 24.69 11.92
C GLN A 741 -10.50 24.79 12.85
N THR A 742 -11.71 24.83 12.28
CA THR A 742 -12.98 24.83 13.05
C THR A 742 -13.07 23.60 13.94
N TYR A 743 -12.68 22.43 13.42
CA TYR A 743 -12.65 21.21 14.22
C TYR A 743 -11.72 21.32 15.44
N PHE A 744 -10.53 21.89 15.29
CA PHE A 744 -9.60 22.09 16.41
C PHE A 744 -10.12 23.14 17.43
N VAL A 745 -10.90 24.11 16.98
CA VAL A 745 -11.54 25.08 17.89
C VAL A 745 -12.64 24.41 18.72
N ARG A 746 -13.46 23.57 18.08
CA ARG A 746 -14.56 22.84 18.76
C ARG A 746 -14.07 21.69 19.62
N LEU A 747 -12.92 21.12 19.32
CA LEU A 747 -12.30 20.03 20.08
C LEU A 747 -10.85 20.39 20.49
N PRO A 748 -10.65 21.36 21.43
CA PRO A 748 -9.33 21.90 21.75
C PRO A 748 -8.39 20.86 22.39
N LYS A 749 -8.91 19.81 23.01
CA LYS A 749 -8.10 18.76 23.63
C LYS A 749 -7.31 17.93 22.61
N ILE A 750 -7.80 17.81 21.35
CA ILE A 750 -7.02 17.16 20.30
C ILE A 750 -5.81 18.01 19.91
N LYS A 751 -5.95 19.33 19.88
CA LYS A 751 -4.84 20.25 19.63
C LYS A 751 -3.77 20.13 20.73
N LYS A 752 -4.20 20.11 22.00
CA LYS A 752 -3.32 19.91 23.15
C LYS A 752 -2.58 18.55 23.07
N LEU A 753 -3.28 17.49 22.67
CA LEU A 753 -2.66 16.17 22.45
C LEU A 753 -1.56 16.25 21.39
N LEU A 754 -1.82 16.90 20.26
CA LEU A 754 -0.82 17.07 19.19
C LEU A 754 0.41 17.86 19.67
N ASP A 755 0.20 18.94 20.41
CA ASP A 755 1.29 19.77 20.94
C ASP A 755 2.15 18.98 21.94
N ASN A 756 1.53 18.16 22.81
CA ASN A 756 2.25 17.28 23.73
C ASN A 756 3.07 16.21 22.98
N LEU A 757 2.49 15.55 21.97
CA LEU A 757 3.19 14.56 21.15
C LEU A 757 4.40 15.17 20.43
N GLU A 758 4.27 16.40 19.95
CA GLU A 758 5.37 17.09 19.29
C GLU A 758 6.49 17.47 20.28
N ALA A 759 6.15 17.87 21.51
CA ALA A 759 7.10 18.16 22.57
C ALA A 759 7.89 16.88 22.96
N ASP A 760 7.18 15.76 23.20
CA ASP A 760 7.81 14.47 23.53
C ASP A 760 8.71 13.97 22.41
N PHE A 761 8.26 14.09 21.17
CA PHE A 761 9.08 13.76 19.99
C PHE A 761 10.37 14.58 19.92
N LYS A 762 10.29 15.89 20.15
CA LYS A 762 11.46 16.78 20.16
C LYS A 762 12.43 16.41 21.29
N ALA A 763 11.91 16.10 22.47
CA ALA A 763 12.71 15.67 23.60
C ALA A 763 13.46 14.36 23.32
N THR A 764 12.78 13.33 22.84
CA THR A 764 13.43 12.05 22.50
C THR A 764 14.43 12.21 21.35
N LYS A 765 14.11 13.01 20.33
CA LYS A 765 15.04 13.32 19.24
C LYS A 765 16.32 13.96 19.74
N LYS A 766 16.24 14.96 20.65
CA LYS A 766 17.39 15.61 21.26
C LYS A 766 18.24 14.60 22.02
N ALA A 767 17.64 13.73 22.83
CA ALA A 767 18.34 12.67 23.55
C ALA A 767 19.07 11.69 22.61
N LEU A 768 18.45 11.34 21.47
CA LEU A 768 19.08 10.51 20.44
C LEU A 768 20.30 11.22 19.80
N GLU A 769 20.21 12.52 19.55
CA GLU A 769 21.32 13.32 19.02
C GLU A 769 22.50 13.37 20.00
N GLU A 770 22.23 13.44 21.30
CA GLU A 770 23.25 13.45 22.36
C GLU A 770 23.92 12.08 22.51
N VAL A 771 23.15 10.97 22.48
CA VAL A 771 23.67 9.61 22.77
C VAL A 771 24.27 8.91 21.53
N PHE A 772 23.66 9.10 20.37
CA PHE A 772 24.08 8.45 19.12
C PHE A 772 24.88 9.37 18.17
N GLY A 773 24.86 10.68 18.43
CA GLY A 773 25.45 11.70 17.57
C GLY A 773 24.46 12.25 16.52
N LYS A 774 24.55 13.56 16.22
CA LYS A 774 23.64 14.29 15.31
C LYS A 774 23.58 13.73 13.89
N THR A 775 24.64 13.09 13.42
CA THR A 775 24.72 12.51 12.07
C THR A 775 24.15 11.10 11.98
N ALA A 776 23.93 10.44 13.11
CA ALA A 776 23.37 9.09 13.15
C ALA A 776 21.98 9.05 12.53
N ALA A 777 21.71 8.02 11.74
CA ALA A 777 20.43 7.89 11.03
C ALA A 777 19.24 7.79 11.99
N ILE A 778 19.40 7.18 13.16
CA ILE A 778 18.36 7.08 14.20
C ILE A 778 18.01 8.46 14.80
N ALA A 779 18.98 9.36 14.90
CA ALA A 779 18.81 10.72 15.42
C ALA A 779 18.10 11.68 14.42
N LYS A 780 17.81 11.22 13.19
CA LYS A 780 17.02 12.00 12.22
C LYS A 780 15.51 12.00 12.50
N GLY A 781 15.05 11.21 13.46
CA GLY A 781 13.68 11.13 13.98
C GLY A 781 13.65 11.15 15.48
N GLY A 782 12.50 10.85 16.07
CA GLY A 782 12.29 10.69 17.50
C GLY A 782 11.40 9.49 17.78
N PHE A 783 11.20 9.20 19.07
CA PHE A 783 10.27 8.14 19.49
C PHE A 783 8.95 8.74 19.97
N VAL A 784 7.88 8.01 19.70
CA VAL A 784 6.53 8.28 20.18
C VAL A 784 6.15 7.19 21.16
N LYS A 785 5.67 7.57 22.34
CA LYS A 785 5.10 6.64 23.31
C LYS A 785 3.66 6.34 22.92
N VAL A 786 3.37 5.07 22.71
CA VAL A 786 2.02 4.55 22.42
C VAL A 786 1.56 3.66 23.58
N ALA A 787 0.38 3.07 23.54
CA ALA A 787 -0.04 2.13 24.56
C ALA A 787 0.99 0.98 24.70
N GLY A 788 1.70 0.95 25.84
CA GLY A 788 2.67 -0.10 26.18
C GLY A 788 3.88 -0.25 25.25
N ALA A 789 4.22 0.75 24.41
CA ALA A 789 5.36 0.67 23.50
C ALA A 789 5.97 2.03 23.14
N TRP A 790 7.18 1.98 22.55
CA TRP A 790 7.85 3.10 21.93
C TRP A 790 8.06 2.82 20.45
N LEU A 791 7.65 3.76 19.58
CA LEU A 791 7.80 3.65 18.13
C LEU A 791 8.65 4.78 17.59
N TRP A 792 9.66 4.45 16.79
CA TRP A 792 10.45 5.45 16.12
C TRP A 792 9.68 6.09 14.98
N CYS A 793 9.66 7.42 14.92
CA CYS A 793 8.98 8.20 13.89
C CYS A 793 9.95 9.19 13.25
N LYS A 794 9.92 9.30 11.95
CA LYS A 794 10.81 10.22 11.21
C LYS A 794 10.32 11.66 11.22
N SER A 795 9.01 11.87 11.33
CA SER A 795 8.39 13.17 11.01
C SER A 795 7.23 13.52 11.93
N PRO A 796 7.23 14.74 12.51
CA PRO A 796 6.23 15.14 13.51
C PRO A 796 4.79 15.12 13.00
N HIS A 797 4.53 15.40 11.73
CA HIS A 797 3.17 15.38 11.18
C HIS A 797 2.50 13.99 11.13
N LYS A 798 3.23 12.91 11.46
CA LYS A 798 2.71 11.54 11.54
C LYS A 798 2.44 11.07 12.97
N LEU A 799 2.72 11.89 13.99
CA LEU A 799 2.71 11.46 15.38
C LEU A 799 1.36 10.91 15.85
N LEU A 800 0.26 11.57 15.47
CA LEU A 800 -1.08 11.09 15.84
C LEU A 800 -1.40 9.74 15.19
N ASN A 801 -1.03 9.56 13.94
CA ASN A 801 -1.16 8.27 13.26
C ASN A 801 -0.36 7.16 13.96
N TYR A 802 0.90 7.46 14.34
CA TYR A 802 1.73 6.50 15.09
C TYR A 802 1.12 6.18 16.46
N LEU A 803 0.60 7.20 17.17
CA LEU A 803 -0.07 7.00 18.44
C LEU A 803 -1.25 6.04 18.33
N LEU A 804 -2.16 6.28 17.40
CA LEU A 804 -3.41 5.51 17.30
C LEU A 804 -3.19 4.13 16.68
N MET A 805 -2.57 4.06 15.51
CA MET A 805 -2.30 2.77 14.83
C MET A 805 -1.30 1.93 15.62
N GLY A 806 -0.32 2.57 16.27
CA GLY A 806 0.64 1.87 17.11
C GLY A 806 -0.01 1.31 18.38
N SER A 807 -0.88 2.07 19.03
CA SER A 807 -1.61 1.58 20.21
C SER A 807 -2.57 0.45 19.86
N GLU A 808 -3.30 0.55 18.74
CA GLU A 808 -4.14 -0.52 18.22
C GLU A 808 -3.33 -1.81 17.98
N ALA A 809 -2.15 -1.68 17.33
CA ALA A 809 -1.26 -2.81 17.11
C ALA A 809 -0.78 -3.47 18.43
N GLN A 810 -0.54 -2.66 19.48
CA GLN A 810 -0.16 -3.22 20.78
C GLN A 810 -1.32 -3.91 21.49
N VAL A 811 -2.55 -3.36 21.40
CA VAL A 811 -3.76 -4.03 21.91
C VAL A 811 -3.97 -5.37 21.19
N GLN A 812 -3.82 -5.40 19.86
CA GLN A 812 -3.92 -6.61 19.05
C GLN A 812 -2.89 -7.67 19.45
N ASN A 813 -1.61 -7.29 19.58
CA ASN A 813 -0.55 -8.22 19.96
C ASN A 813 -0.76 -8.77 21.36
N GLU A 814 -1.13 -7.93 22.32
CA GLU A 814 -1.41 -8.36 23.70
C GLU A 814 -2.63 -9.28 23.76
N ALA A 815 -3.70 -8.94 23.02
CA ALA A 815 -4.92 -9.73 22.97
C ALA A 815 -4.67 -11.15 22.41
N ILE A 816 -3.92 -11.25 21.31
CA ILE A 816 -3.52 -12.55 20.74
C ILE A 816 -2.75 -13.37 21.75
N ASN A 817 -1.74 -12.77 22.40
CA ASN A 817 -0.92 -13.48 23.39
C ASN A 817 -1.76 -13.99 24.56
N LEU A 818 -2.64 -13.16 25.09
CA LEU A 818 -3.55 -13.52 26.18
C LEU A 818 -4.54 -14.62 25.78
N ALA A 819 -5.16 -14.50 24.61
CA ALA A 819 -6.13 -15.46 24.12
C ALA A 819 -5.49 -16.84 23.87
N CYS A 820 -4.33 -16.85 23.21
CA CYS A 820 -3.62 -18.11 22.92
C CYS A 820 -3.10 -18.78 24.20
N ARG A 821 -2.52 -18.02 25.15
CA ARG A 821 -2.12 -18.58 26.46
C ARG A 821 -3.31 -19.16 27.18
N ARG A 822 -4.40 -18.42 27.28
CA ARG A 822 -5.60 -18.86 27.99
C ARG A 822 -6.21 -20.11 27.35
N ALA A 823 -6.32 -20.14 26.00
CA ALA A 823 -6.78 -21.34 25.29
C ALA A 823 -5.88 -22.57 25.54
N TYR A 824 -4.55 -22.37 25.64
CA TYR A 824 -3.61 -23.44 25.98
C TYR A 824 -3.73 -23.86 27.44
N ASP A 825 -3.73 -22.94 28.40
CA ASP A 825 -3.75 -23.21 29.84
C ASP A 825 -5.08 -23.86 30.28
N GLU A 826 -6.21 -23.51 29.67
CA GLU A 826 -7.52 -24.12 29.88
C GLU A 826 -7.72 -25.44 29.14
N GLY A 827 -6.70 -25.93 28.40
CA GLY A 827 -6.75 -27.18 27.66
C GLY A 827 -7.62 -27.16 26.40
N LEU A 828 -8.09 -26.02 25.98
CA LEU A 828 -8.88 -25.85 24.74
C LEU A 828 -8.03 -25.96 23.48
N MET A 829 -6.72 -25.70 23.57
CA MET A 829 -5.76 -25.76 22.47
C MET A 829 -4.56 -26.62 22.86
N LYS A 830 -4.16 -27.53 21.98
CA LYS A 830 -2.92 -28.32 22.14
C LYS A 830 -2.07 -28.17 20.88
N LEU A 831 -0.80 -27.83 21.06
CA LEU A 831 0.15 -27.79 19.94
C LEU A 831 0.40 -29.17 19.37
N ASN A 832 0.55 -29.26 18.05
CA ASN A 832 0.67 -30.54 17.33
C ASN A 832 1.87 -30.54 16.37
N GLY A 833 3.00 -30.00 16.84
CA GLY A 833 4.18 -29.82 16.01
C GLY A 833 3.86 -28.91 14.82
N ARG A 834 4.28 -29.31 13.62
CA ARG A 834 4.04 -28.59 12.36
C ARG A 834 2.70 -28.95 11.68
N LYS A 835 1.75 -29.46 12.43
CA LYS A 835 0.37 -29.72 12.02
C LYS A 835 -0.57 -28.72 12.71
N PRO A 836 -1.77 -28.47 12.15
CA PRO A 836 -2.77 -27.65 12.83
C PRO A 836 -2.97 -28.07 14.29
N ALA A 837 -3.10 -27.09 15.18
CA ALA A 837 -3.36 -27.33 16.59
C ALA A 837 -4.64 -28.16 16.77
N ILE A 838 -4.65 -28.97 17.82
CA ILE A 838 -5.82 -29.79 18.21
C ILE A 838 -6.71 -28.93 19.12
N GLY A 839 -8.02 -28.97 18.91
CA GLY A 839 -8.99 -28.11 19.58
C GLY A 839 -9.13 -26.74 18.95
N ALA A 840 -9.15 -25.71 19.77
CA ALA A 840 -9.21 -24.33 19.30
C ALA A 840 -7.92 -23.93 18.58
N ARG A 841 -8.04 -23.19 17.47
CA ARG A 841 -6.90 -22.75 16.67
C ARG A 841 -7.13 -21.35 16.10
N LEU A 842 -6.16 -20.48 16.28
CA LEU A 842 -6.16 -19.15 15.64
C LEU A 842 -5.96 -19.33 14.14
N LEU A 843 -6.90 -18.85 13.34
CA LEU A 843 -6.90 -18.94 11.87
C LEU A 843 -6.30 -17.71 11.23
N LEU A 844 -6.71 -16.53 11.73
CA LEU A 844 -6.33 -15.24 11.14
C LEU A 844 -6.35 -14.14 12.21
N ALA A 845 -5.26 -13.39 12.29
CA ALA A 845 -5.20 -12.10 12.93
C ALA A 845 -5.03 -11.05 11.82
N TYR A 846 -6.07 -10.27 11.53
CA TYR A 846 -6.12 -9.36 10.41
C TYR A 846 -6.52 -7.95 10.86
N HIS A 847 -5.55 -7.03 10.91
CA HIS A 847 -5.70 -5.67 11.42
C HIS A 847 -6.23 -5.64 12.86
N ASP A 848 -7.52 -5.50 13.05
CA ASP A 848 -8.29 -5.42 14.29
C ASP A 848 -9.20 -6.64 14.53
N GLU A 849 -9.21 -7.60 13.58
CA GLU A 849 -9.99 -8.84 13.65
C GLU A 849 -9.13 -10.04 14.09
N ASN A 850 -9.73 -10.96 14.85
CA ASN A 850 -9.20 -12.29 15.17
C ASN A 850 -10.23 -13.37 14.92
N SER A 851 -9.91 -14.31 14.03
CA SER A 851 -10.76 -15.44 13.69
C SER A 851 -10.17 -16.74 14.20
N TRP A 852 -10.99 -17.54 14.84
CA TRP A 852 -10.65 -18.83 15.46
C TRP A 852 -11.50 -19.94 14.88
N GLU A 853 -10.99 -21.15 14.83
CA GLU A 853 -11.74 -22.37 14.58
C GLU A 853 -11.70 -23.25 15.83
N CYS A 854 -12.84 -23.82 16.22
CA CYS A 854 -12.92 -24.72 17.36
C CYS A 854 -14.00 -25.80 17.17
N PRO A 855 -13.86 -26.96 17.84
CA PRO A 855 -14.94 -27.94 17.92
C PRO A 855 -16.25 -27.30 18.43
N GLU A 856 -17.40 -27.77 17.96
CA GLU A 856 -18.70 -27.23 18.33
C GLU A 856 -18.95 -27.21 19.83
N ASN A 857 -18.46 -28.23 20.56
CA ASN A 857 -18.58 -28.34 22.02
C ASN A 857 -17.68 -27.38 22.81
N MET A 858 -16.71 -26.70 22.16
CA MET A 858 -15.81 -25.68 22.77
C MET A 858 -16.17 -24.26 22.37
N THR A 859 -17.24 -24.06 21.58
CA THR A 859 -17.56 -22.79 20.96
C THR A 859 -17.82 -21.68 21.99
N GLN A 860 -18.51 -21.98 23.08
CA GLN A 860 -18.84 -20.99 24.10
C GLN A 860 -17.61 -20.54 24.89
N GLU A 861 -16.71 -21.47 25.20
CA GLU A 861 -15.46 -21.18 25.90
C GLU A 861 -14.53 -20.32 25.00
N VAL A 862 -14.39 -20.66 23.72
CA VAL A 862 -13.58 -19.88 22.77
C VAL A 862 -14.21 -18.51 22.55
N LYS A 863 -15.55 -18.41 22.45
CA LYS A 863 -16.25 -17.13 22.39
C LYS A 863 -15.99 -16.28 23.63
N ALA A 864 -16.05 -16.88 24.82
CA ALA A 864 -15.75 -16.16 26.07
C ALA A 864 -14.29 -15.65 26.12
N ILE A 865 -13.34 -16.38 25.54
CA ILE A 865 -11.95 -15.90 25.38
C ILE A 865 -11.90 -14.71 24.43
N THR A 866 -12.57 -14.79 23.29
CA THR A 866 -12.57 -13.71 22.29
C THR A 866 -13.25 -12.43 22.78
N ASP A 867 -14.37 -12.55 23.52
CA ASP A 867 -15.07 -11.42 24.14
C ASP A 867 -14.22 -10.72 25.22
N TRP A 868 -13.39 -11.47 25.93
CA TRP A 868 -12.56 -11.01 27.04
C TRP A 868 -11.23 -10.38 26.59
N MET A 869 -10.62 -10.86 25.51
CA MET A 869 -9.20 -10.63 25.23
C MET A 869 -8.84 -9.15 25.02
N TYR A 870 -9.66 -8.37 24.30
CA TYR A 870 -9.37 -6.97 24.04
C TYR A 870 -9.51 -6.08 25.27
N GLY A 871 -10.55 -6.33 26.10
CA GLY A 871 -10.72 -5.62 27.36
C GLY A 871 -9.55 -5.87 28.31
N GLN A 872 -9.11 -7.13 28.41
CA GLN A 872 -7.97 -7.48 29.26
C GLN A 872 -6.65 -6.92 28.71
N ALA A 873 -6.45 -6.96 27.39
CA ALA A 873 -5.28 -6.34 26.74
C ALA A 873 -5.24 -4.84 27.00
N SER A 874 -6.37 -4.16 26.87
CA SER A 874 -6.50 -2.73 27.18
C SER A 874 -6.12 -2.41 28.62
N LYS A 875 -6.57 -3.23 29.57
CA LYS A 875 -6.22 -3.11 30.99
C LYS A 875 -4.73 -3.32 31.23
N ASN A 876 -4.13 -4.36 30.65
CA ASN A 876 -2.70 -4.65 30.78
C ASN A 876 -1.82 -3.52 30.23
N LEU A 877 -2.28 -2.84 29.18
CA LEU A 877 -1.60 -1.72 28.55
C LEU A 877 -1.88 -0.36 29.23
N GLY A 878 -2.63 -0.36 30.33
CA GLY A 878 -2.89 0.83 31.14
C GLY A 878 -3.89 1.81 30.51
N LEU A 879 -4.79 1.34 29.65
CA LEU A 879 -5.89 2.17 29.14
C LEU A 879 -6.92 2.42 30.26
N ARG A 880 -7.58 3.58 30.20
CA ARG A 880 -8.60 3.97 31.19
C ARG A 880 -9.83 3.07 31.05
N LYS A 881 -10.52 2.81 32.16
CA LYS A 881 -11.67 1.90 32.23
C LYS A 881 -12.77 2.26 31.21
N GLU A 882 -13.08 3.53 31.06
CA GLU A 882 -14.10 4.05 30.15
C GLU A 882 -13.68 4.07 28.67
N THR A 883 -12.40 3.78 28.36
CA THR A 883 -11.84 3.76 27.01
C THR A 883 -11.10 2.46 26.70
N MET A 884 -11.54 1.36 27.30
CA MET A 884 -11.05 0.04 26.93
C MET A 884 -11.55 -0.34 25.54
N VAL A 885 -10.67 -0.86 24.71
CA VAL A 885 -11.07 -1.47 23.44
C VAL A 885 -11.79 -2.78 23.76
N THR A 886 -12.92 -3.01 23.14
CA THR A 886 -13.75 -4.21 23.30
C THR A 886 -14.05 -4.81 21.94
N GLY A 887 -14.57 -6.02 21.95
CA GLY A 887 -15.11 -6.71 20.78
C GLY A 887 -16.10 -7.77 21.22
N THR A 888 -16.98 -8.16 20.32
CA THR A 888 -17.96 -9.23 20.59
C THR A 888 -17.79 -10.34 19.55
N GLY A 889 -17.52 -11.55 20.03
CA GLY A 889 -17.33 -12.71 19.17
C GLY A 889 -18.63 -13.12 18.48
N LYS A 890 -18.58 -13.29 17.18
CA LYS A 890 -19.63 -13.87 16.35
C LYS A 890 -19.28 -15.31 16.01
N VAL A 891 -20.30 -16.16 15.90
CA VAL A 891 -20.14 -17.60 15.63
C VAL A 891 -20.81 -17.94 14.30
N GLY A 892 -20.14 -18.70 13.45
CA GLY A 892 -20.64 -19.14 12.15
C GLY A 892 -19.88 -20.33 11.58
N LYS A 893 -20.17 -20.67 10.33
CA LYS A 893 -19.52 -21.78 9.60
C LYS A 893 -18.51 -21.27 8.54
N SER A 894 -18.55 -20.00 8.24
CA SER A 894 -17.68 -19.34 7.25
C SER A 894 -17.27 -17.95 7.72
N TRP A 895 -16.28 -17.37 7.07
CA TRP A 895 -15.90 -15.98 7.36
C TRP A 895 -17.03 -14.99 7.02
N LEU A 896 -17.83 -15.29 6.00
CA LEU A 896 -18.97 -14.43 5.64
C LEU A 896 -20.00 -14.33 6.78
N GLU A 897 -20.27 -15.44 7.48
CA GLU A 897 -21.28 -15.46 8.55
C GLU A 897 -20.85 -14.74 9.83
N VAL A 898 -19.54 -14.57 10.03
CA VAL A 898 -19.00 -13.98 11.27
C VAL A 898 -18.49 -12.55 11.09
N HIS A 899 -18.65 -11.96 9.90
CA HIS A 899 -18.13 -10.60 9.60
C HIS A 899 -19.21 -9.57 9.15
#